data_de53fe3406f30e89ab4bbbb52b06dade
#
_entry.id   de53fe3406f30e89ab4bbbb52b06dade
#
_cell.length_a   1.000
_cell.length_b   1.000
_cell.length_c   1.000
_cell.angle_alpha   90.00
_cell.angle_beta   90.00
_cell.angle_gamma   90.00
#
_symmetry.space_group_name_H-M   'P 1'
#
loop_
_entity.id
_entity.type
_entity.pdbx_description
1 polymer ?
#
loop_
_entity_poly.entity_id
_entity_poly.type
_entity_poly.pdbx_seq_one_letter_code
_entity_poly.pdbx_strand_id
1 'polypeptide(L)'
;MAYYIGIDLGTTNSAIATFDGEKTRIWKTVGQTDVTPSCIYIDKKGRKYYGNKAYKQLMLHEDRVAKQFKRFMGTSTKIHFADETMTPEECSAEILRELFRCLPEDISRSDDRYTVITVPAAFDQMQNEATKKAAQMANIGKVAVMQEPVAAIMSVVNGHSIKNGTFLIFDMGGGTLDVAIANCLNGKVDVIAHGGIAMCGGADIDRRIVDNVIKPWLLDSGDYIIPKDFIKIPKYQKLLQRARYRAEEAKINLSSEEETTIEGTLGPDITDENGEEIELDIDFSREDLNAIIRDIADEAVTCARETIQKSGIPAADFERVVFIGGPCNYKPLRDYVSRELGIKNDGLEVNPMTAVAEGASIYAESIDWTTVEHERKANNKSIISNDLGLKFKFEARTTKDKARFAIMLKAPLAGYTVQVSSADTGWESGLMELQSMLSFVLPLSRKGDNTFEITIYDDNNRKVQLEQNTIVITKTLSTVGSILASHTISVEVRTNSLSETTTLDPLVREGDKLPLKGVKKYKSTEMIKAGDARPDACLKFKLWEGNITSNISDNKFIGMIKIAGTDLDYGSIRPGEDIEFEYTINEAESLEVSLNIERLGITLNGQKNLYSTTDAEKDMGSEDYIQEVYDEGCDLANRVDELGKNIADSRIEEVRRIAEAARALADETTVDPELVKKNADNIVKAKKILDKIQNDNLSTVHQMEFENISEEYESDIVQFCSPTEKDEFERMFSNLKQMVDRKDKTFEGIANDIRRKFIQILFDRSKPFVGSMFNYLRARPYSFMNREKYTQLTNEGIKAINADDFEKLKAVVVYMLQEQRTTDVLNDMGTLANIMKG
;
A
#
# COMPACT_ATOMS: atom_id res chain seq x y z
N MET A 1 -33.30 8.66 -0.83
CA MET A 1 -32.78 7.85 -1.95
C MET A 1 -31.30 7.75 -1.76
N ALA A 2 -30.74 6.55 -1.77
CA ALA A 2 -29.30 6.36 -1.58
C ALA A 2 -28.53 6.88 -2.80
N TYR A 3 -27.44 7.60 -2.56
CA TYR A 3 -26.54 8.11 -3.60
C TYR A 3 -25.21 7.39 -3.52
N TYR A 4 -24.84 6.69 -4.58
CA TYR A 4 -23.58 5.95 -4.69
C TYR A 4 -22.58 6.80 -5.44
N ILE A 5 -21.53 7.20 -4.75
CA ILE A 5 -20.52 8.14 -5.23
C ILE A 5 -19.19 7.40 -5.40
N GLY A 6 -18.55 7.57 -6.55
CA GLY A 6 -17.21 7.08 -6.82
C GLY A 6 -16.26 8.25 -7.04
N ILE A 7 -15.10 8.20 -6.40
CA ILE A 7 -14.04 9.19 -6.57
C ILE A 7 -12.76 8.49 -6.98
N ASP A 8 -12.23 8.92 -8.10
CA ASP A 8 -10.84 8.72 -8.44
C ASP A 8 -10.03 9.88 -7.86
N LEU A 9 -9.29 9.63 -6.78
CA LEU A 9 -8.38 10.60 -6.19
C LEU A 9 -6.98 10.39 -6.79
N GLY A 10 -6.73 10.95 -7.96
CA GLY A 10 -5.49 10.74 -8.69
C GLY A 10 -4.33 11.66 -8.26
N THR A 11 -3.09 11.26 -8.56
CA THR A 11 -1.88 12.07 -8.29
C THR A 11 -1.89 13.40 -9.05
N THR A 12 -2.35 13.37 -10.30
CA THR A 12 -2.38 14.55 -11.19
C THR A 12 -3.79 15.06 -11.39
N ASN A 13 -4.75 14.18 -11.66
CA ASN A 13 -6.14 14.50 -11.92
C ASN A 13 -7.05 13.63 -11.07
N SER A 14 -8.15 14.19 -10.61
CA SER A 14 -9.20 13.51 -9.86
C SER A 14 -10.55 13.65 -10.55
N ALA A 15 -11.43 12.67 -10.38
CA ALA A 15 -12.77 12.65 -10.95
C ALA A 15 -13.82 12.21 -9.94
N ILE A 16 -15.06 12.63 -10.15
CA ILE A 16 -16.20 12.22 -9.31
C ILE A 16 -17.37 11.76 -10.18
N ALA A 17 -17.91 10.60 -9.84
CA ALA A 17 -19.07 10.00 -10.52
C ALA A 17 -20.15 9.63 -9.52
N THR A 18 -21.37 9.49 -10.00
CA THR A 18 -22.48 8.87 -9.27
C THR A 18 -23.07 7.72 -10.07
N PHE A 19 -23.63 6.76 -9.35
CA PHE A 19 -24.37 5.63 -9.92
C PHE A 19 -25.79 5.58 -9.34
N ASP A 20 -26.79 5.48 -10.20
CA ASP A 20 -28.21 5.47 -9.83
C ASP A 20 -28.81 4.04 -9.78
N GLY A 21 -28.00 3.01 -9.95
CA GLY A 21 -28.40 1.60 -10.08
C GLY A 21 -28.48 1.11 -11.53
N GLU A 22 -28.49 2.02 -12.51
CA GLU A 22 -28.51 1.67 -13.94
C GLU A 22 -27.36 2.30 -14.72
N LYS A 23 -27.07 3.59 -14.47
CA LYS A 23 -26.10 4.37 -15.23
C LYS A 23 -25.15 5.13 -14.31
N THR A 24 -23.93 5.25 -14.78
CA THR A 24 -22.95 6.18 -14.19
C THR A 24 -23.10 7.57 -14.75
N ARG A 25 -22.78 8.57 -13.94
CA ARG A 25 -22.73 9.97 -14.37
C ARG A 25 -21.48 10.63 -13.82
N ILE A 26 -20.64 11.15 -14.71
CA ILE A 26 -19.51 12.01 -14.35
C ILE A 26 -20.02 13.43 -14.10
N TRP A 27 -19.53 14.03 -13.01
CA TRP A 27 -19.88 15.40 -12.66
C TRP A 27 -18.74 16.33 -13.06
N LYS A 28 -19.08 17.25 -13.93
CA LYS A 28 -18.11 18.22 -14.46
C LYS A 28 -17.74 19.28 -13.45
N THR A 29 -16.51 19.71 -13.52
CA THR A 29 -16.02 20.86 -12.75
C THR A 29 -16.72 22.15 -13.14
N VAL A 30 -16.50 23.22 -12.39
CA VAL A 30 -16.96 24.57 -12.75
C VAL A 30 -16.40 24.99 -14.14
N GLY A 31 -15.25 24.46 -14.54
CA GLY A 31 -14.65 24.68 -15.86
C GLY A 31 -15.18 23.75 -16.96
N GLN A 32 -16.23 22.98 -16.71
CA GLN A 32 -16.86 22.03 -17.66
C GLN A 32 -15.94 20.89 -18.13
N THR A 33 -14.90 20.57 -17.36
CA THR A 33 -14.01 19.42 -17.58
C THR A 33 -14.50 18.22 -16.75
N ASP A 34 -14.27 17.01 -17.27
CA ASP A 34 -14.66 15.75 -16.61
C ASP A 34 -13.73 15.39 -15.43
N VAL A 35 -12.55 16.01 -15.38
CA VAL A 35 -11.54 15.82 -14.35
C VAL A 35 -11.10 17.13 -13.73
N THR A 36 -10.65 17.07 -12.48
CA THR A 36 -10.13 18.18 -11.70
C THR A 36 -8.64 17.94 -11.48
N PRO A 37 -7.73 18.80 -11.94
CA PRO A 37 -6.33 18.72 -11.52
C PRO A 37 -6.18 18.69 -10.01
N SER A 38 -5.41 17.75 -9.48
CA SER A 38 -5.16 17.56 -8.03
C SER A 38 -4.13 18.59 -7.54
N CYS A 39 -4.50 19.87 -7.58
CA CYS A 39 -3.63 20.96 -7.15
C CYS A 39 -4.39 22.08 -6.43
N ILE A 40 -3.67 22.79 -5.55
CA ILE A 40 -4.18 23.85 -4.68
C ILE A 40 -3.29 25.07 -4.85
N TYR A 41 -3.87 26.21 -5.06
CA TYR A 41 -3.18 27.52 -5.13
C TYR A 41 -3.68 28.42 -4.03
N ILE A 42 -2.76 29.13 -3.36
CA ILE A 42 -3.08 30.15 -2.35
C ILE A 42 -2.62 31.53 -2.85
N ASP A 43 -3.55 32.46 -3.01
CA ASP A 43 -3.25 33.82 -3.43
C ASP A 43 -2.59 34.64 -2.30
N LYS A 44 -2.11 35.85 -2.64
CA LYS A 44 -1.47 36.77 -1.64
C LYS A 44 -2.42 37.24 -0.53
N LYS A 45 -3.73 36.93 -0.62
CA LYS A 45 -4.75 37.25 0.40
C LYS A 45 -5.15 36.03 1.21
N GLY A 46 -4.47 34.87 1.03
CA GLY A 46 -4.76 33.61 1.71
C GLY A 46 -6.00 32.87 1.18
N ARG A 47 -6.50 33.22 -0.02
CA ARG A 47 -7.66 32.52 -0.60
C ARG A 47 -7.20 31.31 -1.39
N LYS A 48 -7.85 30.16 -1.15
CA LYS A 48 -7.57 28.89 -1.82
C LYS A 48 -8.33 28.75 -3.13
N TYR A 49 -7.66 28.27 -4.16
CA TYR A 49 -8.21 27.91 -5.46
C TYR A 49 -7.77 26.49 -5.81
N TYR A 50 -8.60 25.76 -6.55
CA TYR A 50 -8.43 24.34 -6.81
C TYR A 50 -8.51 24.04 -8.31
N GLY A 51 -8.04 22.87 -8.72
CA GLY A 51 -8.20 22.34 -10.05
C GLY A 51 -7.57 23.23 -11.12
N ASN A 52 -8.25 23.42 -12.25
CA ASN A 52 -7.74 24.19 -13.39
C ASN A 52 -7.35 25.64 -13.02
N LYS A 53 -8.00 26.25 -12.03
CA LYS A 53 -7.62 27.60 -11.57
C LYS A 53 -6.28 27.61 -10.85
N ALA A 54 -6.03 26.59 -10.03
CA ALA A 54 -4.76 26.42 -9.35
C ALA A 54 -3.65 26.01 -10.33
N TYR A 55 -3.96 25.07 -11.22
CA TYR A 55 -3.03 24.56 -12.21
C TYR A 55 -2.44 25.65 -13.11
N LYS A 56 -3.26 26.57 -13.61
CA LYS A 56 -2.82 27.72 -14.41
C LYS A 56 -1.89 28.69 -13.68
N GLN A 57 -1.78 28.60 -12.34
CA GLN A 57 -0.87 29.46 -11.58
C GLN A 57 0.57 28.88 -11.48
N LEU A 58 0.78 27.65 -11.92
CA LEU A 58 2.10 26.99 -11.85
C LEU A 58 3.20 27.78 -12.58
N MET A 59 2.87 28.44 -13.69
CA MET A 59 3.83 29.22 -14.46
C MET A 59 4.27 30.52 -13.78
N LEU A 60 3.42 31.10 -12.94
CA LEU A 60 3.69 32.41 -12.35
C LEU A 60 3.95 32.37 -10.84
N HIS A 61 3.40 31.36 -10.17
CA HIS A 61 3.36 31.26 -8.73
C HIS A 61 3.51 29.82 -8.24
N GLU A 62 4.52 29.09 -8.77
CA GLU A 62 4.77 27.68 -8.42
C GLU A 62 5.04 27.50 -6.93
N ASP A 63 5.67 28.47 -6.27
CA ASP A 63 5.90 28.52 -4.83
C ASP A 63 4.61 28.63 -3.98
N ARG A 64 3.49 28.89 -4.64
CA ARG A 64 2.17 29.05 -4.04
C ARG A 64 1.19 27.95 -4.45
N VAL A 65 1.67 26.92 -5.16
CA VAL A 65 0.86 25.80 -5.66
C VAL A 65 1.34 24.47 -5.09
N ALA A 66 0.46 23.75 -4.37
CA ALA A 66 0.68 22.36 -4.00
C ALA A 66 0.14 21.43 -5.08
N LYS A 67 0.96 20.44 -5.50
CA LYS A 67 0.59 19.39 -6.46
C LYS A 67 1.29 18.07 -6.10
N GLN A 68 0.83 16.96 -6.71
CA GLN A 68 1.44 15.63 -6.59
C GLN A 68 1.56 15.08 -5.15
N PHE A 69 0.88 15.67 -4.20
CA PHE A 69 0.95 15.32 -2.77
C PHE A 69 0.46 13.89 -2.48
N LYS A 70 -0.34 13.27 -3.36
CA LYS A 70 -0.75 11.85 -3.21
C LYS A 70 0.47 10.90 -3.18
N ARG A 71 1.58 11.27 -3.81
CA ARG A 71 2.83 10.49 -3.78
C ARG A 71 3.42 10.36 -2.37
N PHE A 72 3.08 11.29 -1.48
CA PHE A 72 3.57 11.34 -0.11
C PHE A 72 2.53 10.90 0.93
N MET A 73 1.40 10.32 0.50
CA MET A 73 0.38 9.79 1.41
C MET A 73 0.98 8.75 2.35
N GLY A 74 0.56 8.79 3.61
CA GLY A 74 1.07 7.90 4.65
C GLY A 74 2.46 8.28 5.20
N THR A 75 2.99 9.45 4.84
CA THR A 75 4.25 10.00 5.36
C THR A 75 4.00 11.30 6.11
N SER A 76 4.97 11.78 6.88
CA SER A 76 4.89 13.09 7.55
C SER A 76 5.42 14.25 6.73
N THR A 77 5.68 14.00 5.44
CA THR A 77 6.18 15.03 4.52
C THR A 77 5.31 16.27 4.57
N LYS A 78 5.97 17.43 4.73
CA LYS A 78 5.29 18.70 4.76
C LYS A 78 5.31 19.34 3.38
N ILE A 79 4.13 19.63 2.87
CA ILE A 79 3.96 20.35 1.61
C ILE A 79 3.95 21.83 1.94
N HIS A 80 5.05 22.51 1.60
CA HIS A 80 5.24 23.96 1.81
C HIS A 80 4.83 24.69 0.55
N PHE A 81 3.88 25.61 0.67
CA PHE A 81 3.49 26.49 -0.43
C PHE A 81 2.84 27.77 0.10
N ALA A 82 3.16 28.88 -0.50
CA ALA A 82 2.85 30.20 0.05
C ALA A 82 3.43 30.35 1.47
N ASP A 83 2.56 30.78 2.41
CA ASP A 83 2.91 30.91 3.83
C ASP A 83 2.28 29.79 4.66
N GLU A 84 1.75 28.74 3.99
CA GLU A 84 1.09 27.59 4.63
C GLU A 84 1.95 26.33 4.50
N THR A 85 1.73 25.42 5.45
CA THR A 85 2.32 24.09 5.46
C THR A 85 1.19 23.09 5.71
N MET A 86 0.99 22.17 4.79
CA MET A 86 -0.06 21.15 4.86
C MET A 86 0.52 19.74 4.75
N THR A 87 -0.15 18.78 5.35
CA THR A 87 0.15 17.35 5.12
C THR A 87 -0.44 16.88 3.81
N PRO A 88 0.02 15.74 3.25
CA PRO A 88 -0.59 15.13 2.08
C PRO A 88 -2.08 14.83 2.26
N GLU A 89 -2.48 14.40 3.48
CA GLU A 89 -3.89 14.13 3.82
C GLU A 89 -4.72 15.43 3.83
N GLU A 90 -4.18 16.53 4.37
CA GLU A 90 -4.86 17.83 4.35
C GLU A 90 -5.05 18.35 2.94
N CYS A 91 -4.02 18.24 2.09
CA CYS A 91 -4.12 18.58 0.67
C CYS A 91 -5.17 17.72 -0.04
N SER A 92 -5.14 16.40 0.19
CA SER A 92 -6.12 15.46 -0.38
C SER A 92 -7.54 15.76 0.08
N ALA A 93 -7.73 16.12 1.35
CA ALA A 93 -9.02 16.52 1.89
C ALA A 93 -9.59 17.78 1.21
N GLU A 94 -8.73 18.74 0.86
CA GLU A 94 -9.16 19.93 0.10
C GLU A 94 -9.65 19.57 -1.31
N ILE A 95 -8.96 18.66 -2.01
CA ILE A 95 -9.41 18.18 -3.32
C ILE A 95 -10.73 17.39 -3.21
N LEU A 96 -10.88 16.54 -2.20
CA LEU A 96 -12.12 15.81 -1.96
C LEU A 96 -13.31 16.78 -1.73
N ARG A 97 -13.10 17.85 -0.96
CA ARG A 97 -14.13 18.90 -0.78
C ARG A 97 -14.48 19.59 -2.09
N GLU A 98 -13.48 19.88 -2.92
CA GLU A 98 -13.72 20.52 -4.22
C GLU A 98 -14.50 19.62 -5.18
N LEU A 99 -14.18 18.31 -5.22
CA LEU A 99 -14.95 17.35 -6.00
C LEU A 99 -16.42 17.27 -5.54
N PHE A 100 -16.65 17.27 -4.22
CA PHE A 100 -18.02 17.29 -3.68
C PHE A 100 -18.80 18.55 -4.03
N ARG A 101 -18.15 19.70 -4.26
CA ARG A 101 -18.80 20.93 -4.75
C ARG A 101 -19.30 20.81 -6.19
N CYS A 102 -18.80 19.83 -6.96
CA CYS A 102 -19.32 19.54 -8.29
C CYS A 102 -20.69 18.84 -8.27
N LEU A 103 -21.06 18.23 -7.13
CA LEU A 103 -22.32 17.52 -6.96
C LEU A 103 -23.47 18.51 -6.70
N PRO A 104 -24.71 18.22 -7.15
CA PRO A 104 -25.91 18.94 -6.74
C PRO A 104 -26.10 18.91 -5.22
N GLU A 105 -26.78 19.92 -4.69
CA GLU A 105 -27.01 20.08 -3.25
C GLU A 105 -27.78 18.90 -2.63
N ASP A 106 -28.74 18.34 -3.36
CA ASP A 106 -29.53 17.19 -2.93
C ASP A 106 -28.69 15.93 -2.76
N ILE A 107 -27.60 15.79 -3.51
CA ILE A 107 -26.62 14.70 -3.36
C ILE A 107 -25.60 15.05 -2.28
N SER A 108 -24.95 16.21 -2.40
CA SER A 108 -23.81 16.58 -1.53
C SER A 108 -24.18 16.77 -0.07
N ARG A 109 -25.46 17.10 0.23
CA ARG A 109 -25.98 17.29 1.59
C ARG A 109 -26.83 16.12 2.10
N SER A 110 -27.03 15.06 1.30
CA SER A 110 -27.80 13.90 1.73
C SER A 110 -27.08 13.12 2.84
N ASP A 111 -27.84 12.66 3.84
CA ASP A 111 -27.34 11.72 4.85
C ASP A 111 -27.14 10.30 4.28
N ASP A 112 -27.85 9.97 3.19
CA ASP A 112 -27.78 8.67 2.48
C ASP A 112 -26.77 8.71 1.32
N ARG A 113 -25.63 9.37 1.51
CA ARG A 113 -24.52 9.38 0.55
C ARG A 113 -23.44 8.38 0.96
N TYR A 114 -23.04 7.56 0.01
CA TYR A 114 -22.12 6.46 0.17
C TYR A 114 -20.98 6.59 -0.82
N THR A 115 -19.77 6.80 -0.33
CA THR A 115 -18.63 7.18 -1.17
C THR A 115 -17.57 6.09 -1.18
N VAL A 116 -17.10 5.73 -2.37
CA VAL A 116 -15.90 4.91 -2.56
C VAL A 116 -14.81 5.78 -3.17
N ILE A 117 -13.63 5.77 -2.56
CA ILE A 117 -12.43 6.44 -3.05
C ILE A 117 -11.47 5.35 -3.54
N THR A 118 -10.86 5.55 -4.70
CA THR A 118 -9.90 4.60 -5.23
C THR A 118 -8.47 4.88 -4.78
N VAL A 119 -7.71 3.80 -4.65
CA VAL A 119 -6.30 3.79 -4.30
C VAL A 119 -5.54 2.87 -5.28
N PRO A 120 -4.27 3.17 -5.61
CA PRO A 120 -3.44 2.25 -6.38
C PRO A 120 -3.35 0.87 -5.72
N ALA A 121 -3.26 -0.20 -6.52
CA ALA A 121 -3.10 -1.55 -5.99
C ALA A 121 -1.78 -1.73 -5.22
N ALA A 122 -0.76 -0.93 -5.56
CA ALA A 122 0.54 -0.92 -4.89
C ALA A 122 0.56 -0.12 -3.57
N PHE A 123 -0.55 0.52 -3.15
CA PHE A 123 -0.60 1.24 -1.88
C PHE A 123 -0.50 0.28 -0.70
N ASP A 124 0.35 0.64 0.23
CA ASP A 124 0.50 -0.06 1.51
C ASP A 124 -0.58 0.36 2.54
N GLN A 125 -0.54 -0.29 3.71
CA GLN A 125 -1.51 -0.04 4.79
C GLN A 125 -1.53 1.43 5.24
N MET A 126 -0.35 2.06 5.36
CA MET A 126 -0.23 3.45 5.83
C MET A 126 -0.86 4.43 4.82
N GLN A 127 -0.66 4.19 3.53
CA GLN A 127 -1.23 5.00 2.45
C GLN A 127 -2.76 4.84 2.37
N ASN A 128 -3.27 3.62 2.58
CA ASN A 128 -4.71 3.35 2.63
C ASN A 128 -5.38 4.07 3.81
N GLU A 129 -4.80 4.00 5.01
CA GLU A 129 -5.31 4.69 6.20
C GLU A 129 -5.21 6.22 6.06
N ALA A 130 -4.15 6.75 5.45
CA ALA A 130 -4.01 8.17 5.14
C ALA A 130 -5.12 8.66 4.19
N THR A 131 -5.51 7.84 3.20
CA THR A 131 -6.62 8.15 2.29
C THR A 131 -7.95 8.21 3.03
N LYS A 132 -8.22 7.26 3.93
CA LYS A 132 -9.43 7.30 4.80
C LYS A 132 -9.43 8.53 5.71
N LYS A 133 -8.27 8.86 6.29
CA LYS A 133 -8.10 10.07 7.13
C LYS A 133 -8.40 11.35 6.34
N ALA A 134 -7.89 11.46 5.10
CA ALA A 134 -8.21 12.58 4.22
C ALA A 134 -9.72 12.70 3.96
N ALA A 135 -10.41 11.59 3.74
CA ALA A 135 -11.85 11.55 3.55
C ALA A 135 -12.63 11.99 4.81
N GLN A 136 -12.19 11.56 5.99
CA GLN A 136 -12.75 12.00 7.27
C GLN A 136 -12.57 13.52 7.46
N MET A 137 -11.39 14.05 7.19
CA MET A 137 -11.09 15.49 7.23
C MET A 137 -11.96 16.28 6.24
N ALA A 138 -12.26 15.69 5.09
CA ALA A 138 -13.13 16.29 4.08
C ALA A 138 -14.63 16.31 4.48
N ASN A 139 -15.03 15.46 5.43
CA ASN A 139 -16.40 15.29 5.91
C ASN A 139 -17.39 14.94 4.77
N ILE A 140 -17.01 13.98 3.93
CA ILE A 140 -17.77 13.59 2.74
C ILE A 140 -18.76 12.43 2.96
N GLY A 141 -19.05 12.09 4.19
CA GLY A 141 -20.01 11.05 4.58
C GLY A 141 -19.33 9.71 4.90
N LYS A 142 -20.07 8.61 4.67
CA LYS A 142 -19.53 7.26 4.86
C LYS A 142 -18.62 6.92 3.69
N VAL A 143 -17.41 6.45 3.99
CA VAL A 143 -16.36 6.22 2.99
C VAL A 143 -15.79 4.81 3.10
N ALA A 144 -15.62 4.16 1.96
CA ALA A 144 -14.82 2.96 1.79
C ALA A 144 -13.72 3.22 0.73
N VAL A 145 -12.66 2.43 0.73
CA VAL A 145 -11.62 2.48 -0.30
C VAL A 145 -11.61 1.23 -1.15
N MET A 146 -11.11 1.34 -2.37
CA MET A 146 -11.09 0.29 -3.39
C MET A 146 -9.85 0.45 -4.27
N GLN A 147 -9.29 -0.65 -4.75
CA GLN A 147 -8.18 -0.63 -5.71
C GLN A 147 -8.60 -0.09 -7.09
N GLU A 148 -7.80 0.82 -7.67
CA GLU A 148 -8.05 1.45 -8.98
C GLU A 148 -8.32 0.45 -10.11
N PRO A 149 -7.53 -0.64 -10.31
CA PRO A 149 -7.77 -1.58 -11.39
C PRO A 149 -9.10 -2.36 -11.24
N VAL A 150 -9.56 -2.58 -10.01
CA VAL A 150 -10.87 -3.22 -9.77
C VAL A 150 -12.00 -2.27 -10.18
N ALA A 151 -11.88 -0.99 -9.86
CA ALA A 151 -12.82 0.03 -10.31
C ALA A 151 -12.85 0.12 -11.85
N ALA A 152 -11.67 0.18 -12.48
CA ALA A 152 -11.57 0.25 -13.93
C ALA A 152 -12.31 -0.89 -14.65
N ILE A 153 -12.09 -2.14 -14.24
CA ILE A 153 -12.78 -3.28 -14.88
C ILE A 153 -14.30 -3.27 -14.61
N MET A 154 -14.74 -2.77 -13.46
CA MET A 154 -16.18 -2.65 -13.18
C MET A 154 -16.85 -1.65 -14.13
N SER A 155 -16.20 -0.52 -14.43
CA SER A 155 -16.69 0.43 -15.44
C SER A 155 -16.79 -0.23 -16.81
N VAL A 156 -15.76 -0.97 -17.25
CA VAL A 156 -15.73 -1.68 -18.54
C VAL A 156 -16.84 -2.72 -18.65
N VAL A 157 -16.94 -3.60 -17.64
CA VAL A 157 -17.94 -4.68 -17.64
C VAL A 157 -19.36 -4.13 -17.63
N ASN A 158 -19.61 -3.09 -16.84
CA ASN A 158 -20.93 -2.47 -16.76
C ASN A 158 -21.26 -1.66 -18.01
N GLY A 159 -20.34 -0.83 -18.51
CA GLY A 159 -20.55 0.05 -19.66
C GLY A 159 -20.78 -0.73 -20.95
N HIS A 160 -20.14 -1.86 -21.14
CA HIS A 160 -20.25 -2.70 -22.35
C HIS A 160 -21.10 -3.95 -22.15
N SER A 161 -21.74 -4.14 -20.98
CA SER A 161 -22.56 -5.31 -20.64
C SER A 161 -21.82 -6.64 -20.89
N ILE A 162 -20.54 -6.68 -20.58
CA ILE A 162 -19.68 -7.84 -20.78
C ILE A 162 -20.06 -8.94 -19.78
N LYS A 163 -20.28 -10.15 -20.28
CA LYS A 163 -20.61 -11.29 -19.42
C LYS A 163 -19.44 -12.22 -19.17
N ASN A 164 -18.55 -12.38 -20.13
CA ASN A 164 -17.41 -13.30 -20.03
C ASN A 164 -16.19 -12.70 -20.75
N GLY A 165 -15.00 -13.03 -20.25
CA GLY A 165 -13.71 -12.68 -20.86
C GLY A 165 -12.62 -12.46 -19.83
N THR A 166 -11.37 -12.57 -20.26
CA THR A 166 -10.19 -12.24 -19.48
C THR A 166 -9.57 -10.96 -20.02
N PHE A 167 -9.28 -10.01 -19.16
CA PHE A 167 -8.81 -8.67 -19.49
C PHE A 167 -7.51 -8.37 -18.78
N LEU A 168 -6.59 -7.71 -19.47
CA LEU A 168 -5.44 -7.04 -18.87
C LEU A 168 -5.81 -5.57 -18.67
N ILE A 169 -5.83 -5.12 -17.42
CA ILE A 169 -5.99 -3.71 -17.07
C ILE A 169 -4.60 -3.11 -16.99
N PHE A 170 -4.35 -2.06 -17.74
CA PHE A 170 -3.09 -1.33 -17.77
C PHE A 170 -3.40 0.13 -17.42
N ASP A 171 -3.23 0.46 -16.16
CA ASP A 171 -3.51 1.78 -15.62
C ASP A 171 -2.20 2.54 -15.39
N MET A 172 -1.87 3.42 -16.32
CA MET A 172 -0.74 4.34 -16.20
C MET A 172 -1.26 5.72 -15.81
N GLY A 173 -1.21 6.01 -14.52
CA GLY A 173 -1.62 7.29 -13.95
C GLY A 173 -0.57 8.39 -14.10
N GLY A 174 -0.73 9.46 -13.32
CA GLY A 174 0.26 10.55 -13.26
C GLY A 174 1.53 10.16 -12.51
N GLY A 175 1.46 9.17 -11.62
CA GLY A 175 2.56 8.82 -10.73
C GLY A 175 2.88 7.34 -10.63
N THR A 176 1.94 6.46 -10.96
CA THR A 176 2.06 5.00 -10.81
C THR A 176 1.65 4.29 -12.08
N LEU A 177 2.15 3.08 -12.25
CA LEU A 177 1.60 2.08 -13.16
C LEU A 177 0.99 0.97 -12.31
N ASP A 178 -0.26 0.64 -12.55
CA ASP A 178 -0.96 -0.51 -11.98
C ASP A 178 -1.39 -1.46 -13.10
N VAL A 179 -1.05 -2.74 -12.95
CA VAL A 179 -1.41 -3.79 -13.89
C VAL A 179 -2.23 -4.85 -13.17
N ALA A 180 -3.39 -5.19 -13.69
CA ALA A 180 -4.20 -6.26 -13.12
C ALA A 180 -4.77 -7.17 -14.21
N ILE A 181 -4.98 -8.43 -13.85
CA ILE A 181 -5.67 -9.38 -14.70
C ILE A 181 -7.00 -9.70 -14.05
N ALA A 182 -8.07 -9.40 -14.80
CA ALA A 182 -9.43 -9.63 -14.35
C ALA A 182 -10.12 -10.65 -15.26
N ASN A 183 -10.77 -11.63 -14.62
CA ASN A 183 -11.62 -12.59 -15.30
C ASN A 183 -13.09 -12.28 -15.01
N CYS A 184 -13.87 -12.09 -16.05
CA CYS A 184 -15.31 -11.89 -15.95
C CYS A 184 -16.02 -13.17 -16.36
N LEU A 185 -16.84 -13.73 -15.49
CA LEU A 185 -17.66 -14.91 -15.76
C LEU A 185 -19.11 -14.65 -15.33
N ASN A 186 -20.03 -14.61 -16.30
CA ASN A 186 -21.45 -14.28 -16.09
C ASN A 186 -21.66 -12.94 -15.37
N GLY A 187 -20.85 -11.93 -15.71
CA GLY A 187 -20.88 -10.60 -15.08
C GLY A 187 -20.24 -10.55 -13.67
N LYS A 188 -19.67 -11.66 -13.20
CA LYS A 188 -18.88 -11.68 -11.98
C LYS A 188 -17.41 -11.46 -12.32
N VAL A 189 -16.82 -10.43 -11.71
CA VAL A 189 -15.43 -10.03 -11.91
C VAL A 189 -14.57 -10.58 -10.77
N ASP A 190 -13.56 -11.37 -11.12
CA ASP A 190 -12.53 -11.85 -10.21
C ASP A 190 -11.18 -11.29 -10.66
N VAL A 191 -10.44 -10.63 -9.77
CA VAL A 191 -9.04 -10.25 -10.02
C VAL A 191 -8.17 -11.46 -9.68
N ILE A 192 -7.35 -11.89 -10.63
CA ILE A 192 -6.57 -13.14 -10.55
C ILE A 192 -5.07 -12.95 -10.52
N ALA A 193 -4.59 -11.78 -10.87
CA ALA A 193 -3.21 -11.35 -10.69
C ALA A 193 -3.14 -9.83 -10.71
N HIS A 194 -2.16 -9.27 -10.03
CA HIS A 194 -1.81 -7.86 -10.11
C HIS A 194 -0.30 -7.65 -10.01
N GLY A 195 0.14 -6.50 -10.48
CA GLY A 195 1.49 -5.98 -10.40
C GLY A 195 1.45 -4.47 -10.51
N GLY A 196 2.54 -3.79 -10.18
CA GLY A 196 2.59 -2.34 -10.28
C GLY A 196 4.00 -1.82 -10.11
N ILE A 197 4.19 -0.58 -10.54
CA ILE A 197 5.44 0.15 -10.41
C ILE A 197 5.10 1.54 -9.84
N ALA A 198 5.65 1.84 -8.68
CA ALA A 198 5.66 3.19 -8.16
C ALA A 198 6.59 4.07 -9.00
N MET A 199 6.27 5.34 -9.15
CA MET A 199 7.06 6.30 -9.91
C MET A 199 7.25 5.92 -11.41
N CYS A 200 6.20 5.37 -12.01
CA CYS A 200 6.10 5.05 -13.43
C CYS A 200 4.80 5.63 -14.00
N GLY A 201 4.81 6.91 -14.34
CA GLY A 201 3.61 7.60 -14.80
C GLY A 201 3.90 8.85 -15.61
N GLY A 202 2.86 9.66 -15.86
CA GLY A 202 2.93 10.86 -16.66
C GLY A 202 3.98 11.89 -16.21
N ALA A 203 4.13 12.06 -14.89
CA ALA A 203 5.12 13.00 -14.34
C ALA A 203 6.56 12.52 -14.53
N ASP A 204 6.78 11.20 -14.64
CA ASP A 204 8.10 10.64 -14.94
C ASP A 204 8.44 10.86 -16.42
N ILE A 205 7.44 10.79 -17.32
CA ILE A 205 7.59 11.17 -18.73
C ILE A 205 7.96 12.66 -18.84
N ASP A 206 7.25 13.54 -18.13
CA ASP A 206 7.54 14.99 -18.13
C ASP A 206 8.97 15.27 -17.67
N ARG A 207 9.43 14.58 -16.62
CA ARG A 207 10.82 14.68 -16.16
C ARG A 207 11.81 14.26 -17.24
N ARG A 208 11.53 13.15 -17.95
CA ARG A 208 12.39 12.68 -19.06
C ARG A 208 12.48 13.69 -20.20
N ILE A 209 11.38 14.36 -20.54
CA ILE A 209 11.38 15.42 -21.56
C ILE A 209 12.27 16.58 -21.09
N VAL A 210 12.16 16.99 -19.83
CA VAL A 210 13.03 18.04 -19.27
C VAL A 210 14.49 17.61 -19.34
N ASP A 211 14.81 16.39 -18.88
CA ASP A 211 16.18 15.92 -18.77
C ASP A 211 16.86 15.68 -20.12
N ASN A 212 16.12 15.17 -21.12
CA ASN A 212 16.69 14.76 -22.41
C ASN A 212 16.50 15.78 -23.54
N VAL A 213 15.58 16.75 -23.38
CA VAL A 213 15.28 17.76 -24.41
C VAL A 213 15.57 19.17 -23.91
N ILE A 214 14.86 19.59 -22.85
CA ILE A 214 14.92 20.99 -22.43
C ILE A 214 16.29 21.35 -21.81
N LYS A 215 16.83 20.53 -20.92
CA LYS A 215 18.16 20.79 -20.31
C LYS A 215 19.29 20.83 -21.33
N PRO A 216 19.43 19.84 -22.25
CA PRO A 216 20.44 19.92 -23.33
C PRO A 216 20.27 21.17 -24.17
N TRP A 217 19.03 21.49 -24.58
CA TRP A 217 18.77 22.67 -25.40
C TRP A 217 19.20 23.98 -24.68
N LEU A 218 18.87 24.12 -23.39
CA LEU A 218 19.29 25.28 -22.59
C LEU A 218 20.82 25.46 -22.51
N LEU A 219 21.57 24.35 -22.55
CA LEU A 219 23.03 24.37 -22.45
C LEU A 219 23.74 24.51 -23.78
N ASP A 220 23.13 24.01 -24.87
CA ASP A 220 23.79 23.84 -26.17
C ASP A 220 23.25 24.78 -27.28
N SER A 221 22.08 25.42 -27.09
CA SER A 221 21.49 26.32 -28.11
C SER A 221 22.40 27.52 -28.42
N GLY A 222 23.16 28.00 -27.47
CA GLY A 222 23.98 29.20 -27.59
C GLY A 222 23.19 30.51 -27.50
N ASP A 223 21.86 30.43 -27.34
CA ASP A 223 20.99 31.61 -27.26
C ASP A 223 21.05 32.24 -25.84
N TYR A 224 21.36 31.42 -24.82
CA TYR A 224 21.40 31.84 -23.43
C TYR A 224 22.72 31.45 -22.77
N ILE A 225 23.21 32.27 -21.84
CA ILE A 225 24.36 31.92 -21.00
C ILE A 225 23.89 31.33 -19.72
N ILE A 226 23.87 29.99 -19.66
CA ILE A 226 23.45 29.21 -18.47
C ILE A 226 24.65 28.39 -17.97
N PRO A 227 25.01 28.48 -16.68
CA PRO A 227 26.07 27.66 -16.08
C PRO A 227 25.77 26.16 -16.22
N LYS A 228 26.78 25.32 -16.45
CA LYS A 228 26.59 23.85 -16.57
C LYS A 228 25.99 23.21 -15.32
N ASP A 229 26.28 23.78 -14.16
CA ASP A 229 25.79 23.37 -12.86
C ASP A 229 24.58 24.18 -12.36
N PHE A 230 23.81 24.77 -13.31
CA PHE A 230 22.69 25.66 -12.99
C PHE A 230 21.65 25.03 -12.06
N ILE A 231 21.54 23.70 -12.07
CA ILE A 231 20.65 22.94 -11.19
C ILE A 231 20.97 23.20 -9.70
N LYS A 232 22.25 23.45 -9.37
CA LYS A 232 22.72 23.75 -8.01
C LYS A 232 22.55 25.22 -7.61
N ILE A 233 22.17 26.07 -8.56
CA ILE A 233 22.06 27.52 -8.35
C ILE A 233 20.62 27.89 -7.98
N PRO A 234 20.33 28.50 -6.82
CA PRO A 234 18.98 28.82 -6.39
C PRO A 234 18.15 29.62 -7.38
N LYS A 235 18.78 30.50 -8.17
CA LYS A 235 18.15 31.28 -9.24
C LYS A 235 17.41 30.39 -10.26
N TYR A 236 17.94 29.20 -10.57
CA TYR A 236 17.42 28.31 -11.60
C TYR A 236 16.57 27.17 -11.07
N GLN A 237 16.36 27.08 -9.75
CA GLN A 237 15.52 26.01 -9.18
C GLN A 237 14.09 26.03 -9.74
N LYS A 238 13.51 27.20 -9.88
CA LYS A 238 12.18 27.40 -10.45
C LYS A 238 12.12 27.08 -11.95
N LEU A 239 13.24 27.18 -12.66
CA LEU A 239 13.31 26.89 -14.09
C LEU A 239 12.86 25.47 -14.40
N LEU A 240 13.37 24.47 -13.66
CA LEU A 240 13.03 23.07 -13.91
C LEU A 240 11.55 22.76 -13.63
N GLN A 241 10.95 23.38 -12.64
CA GLN A 241 9.53 23.21 -12.35
C GLN A 241 8.65 23.78 -13.47
N ARG A 242 8.99 24.95 -13.98
CA ARG A 242 8.26 25.58 -15.09
C ARG A 242 8.53 24.87 -16.41
N ALA A 243 9.75 24.36 -16.62
CA ALA A 243 10.08 23.51 -17.76
C ALA A 243 9.24 22.23 -17.76
N ARG A 244 8.98 21.61 -16.60
CA ARG A 244 8.08 20.45 -16.49
C ARG A 244 6.65 20.77 -16.94
N TYR A 245 6.13 21.95 -16.62
CA TYR A 245 4.81 22.38 -17.09
C TYR A 245 4.77 22.45 -18.62
N ARG A 246 5.80 23.03 -19.26
CA ARG A 246 5.89 23.09 -20.74
C ARG A 246 6.06 21.70 -21.35
N ALA A 247 6.83 20.83 -20.71
CA ALA A 247 6.99 19.43 -21.12
C ALA A 247 5.65 18.67 -21.08
N GLU A 248 4.85 18.87 -20.02
CA GLU A 248 3.52 18.27 -19.89
C GLU A 248 2.56 18.77 -20.96
N GLU A 249 2.53 20.08 -21.26
CA GLU A 249 1.71 20.63 -22.36
C GLU A 249 2.07 20.00 -23.70
N ALA A 250 3.36 19.92 -24.04
CA ALA A 250 3.83 19.31 -25.29
C ALA A 250 3.51 17.81 -25.36
N LYS A 251 3.71 17.05 -24.26
CA LYS A 251 3.31 15.64 -24.17
C LYS A 251 1.81 15.46 -24.43
N ILE A 252 0.95 16.30 -23.87
CA ILE A 252 -0.50 16.26 -24.08
C ILE A 252 -0.85 16.55 -25.55
N ASN A 253 -0.25 17.56 -26.15
CA ASN A 253 -0.47 17.91 -27.55
C ASN A 253 -0.14 16.75 -28.49
N LEU A 254 1.00 16.05 -28.27
CA LEU A 254 1.40 14.87 -29.04
C LEU A 254 0.45 13.67 -28.94
N SER A 255 -0.51 13.68 -28.01
CA SER A 255 -1.57 12.66 -27.96
C SER A 255 -2.50 12.77 -29.17
N SER A 256 -2.70 14.01 -29.71
CA SER A 256 -3.55 14.30 -30.86
C SER A 256 -2.76 14.69 -32.11
N GLU A 257 -1.59 15.30 -31.97
CA GLU A 257 -0.74 15.83 -33.03
C GLU A 257 0.49 14.96 -33.24
N GLU A 258 1.11 15.01 -34.42
CA GLU A 258 2.35 14.27 -34.73
C GLU A 258 3.60 15.07 -34.35
N GLU A 259 3.49 16.39 -34.37
CA GLU A 259 4.55 17.34 -34.05
C GLU A 259 3.96 18.49 -33.22
N THR A 260 4.75 19.05 -32.34
CA THR A 260 4.43 20.23 -31.52
C THR A 260 5.71 21.01 -31.24
N THR A 261 5.58 22.20 -30.67
CA THR A 261 6.72 23.00 -30.18
C THR A 261 6.63 23.09 -28.65
N ILE A 262 7.74 22.84 -27.96
CA ILE A 262 7.84 23.18 -26.52
C ILE A 262 8.18 24.69 -26.47
N GLU A 263 7.15 25.53 -26.34
CA GLU A 263 7.27 26.98 -26.52
C GLU A 263 6.87 27.80 -25.32
N GLY A 264 7.42 29.01 -25.23
CA GLY A 264 7.01 30.08 -24.32
C GLY A 264 7.97 30.35 -23.19
N THR A 265 7.75 31.53 -22.58
CA THR A 265 8.61 32.03 -21.52
C THR A 265 8.53 31.15 -20.26
N LEU A 266 9.66 31.03 -19.56
CA LEU A 266 9.73 30.42 -18.24
C LEU A 266 9.44 31.41 -17.09
N GLY A 267 9.09 32.66 -17.46
CA GLY A 267 8.65 33.70 -16.55
C GLY A 267 9.73 34.81 -16.36
N PRO A 268 9.27 36.05 -16.10
CA PRO A 268 10.13 37.25 -16.10
C PRO A 268 11.17 37.28 -14.96
N ASP A 269 11.04 36.41 -13.98
CA ASP A 269 11.98 36.26 -12.86
C ASP A 269 13.07 35.21 -13.14
N ILE A 270 12.99 34.49 -14.28
CA ILE A 270 14.00 33.52 -14.72
C ILE A 270 14.74 34.07 -15.93
N THR A 271 15.96 34.51 -15.69
CA THR A 271 16.82 35.09 -16.70
C THR A 271 18.15 34.36 -16.76
N ASP A 272 18.81 34.41 -17.89
CA ASP A 272 20.17 33.94 -18.07
C ASP A 272 21.19 34.78 -17.28
N GLU A 273 22.50 34.55 -17.45
CA GLU A 273 23.54 35.31 -16.76
C GLU A 273 23.68 36.74 -17.30
N ASN A 274 23.18 37.07 -18.51
CA ASN A 274 23.10 38.38 -19.06
C ASN A 274 21.85 39.18 -18.63
N GLY A 275 20.88 38.49 -17.97
CA GLY A 275 19.60 39.07 -17.60
C GLY A 275 18.56 39.02 -18.67
N GLU A 276 18.74 38.20 -19.72
CA GLU A 276 17.75 37.94 -20.77
C GLU A 276 16.72 36.89 -20.28
N GLU A 277 15.45 37.16 -20.53
CA GLU A 277 14.35 36.24 -20.19
C GLU A 277 14.47 34.96 -21.05
N ILE A 278 14.37 33.78 -20.40
CA ILE A 278 14.48 32.51 -21.10
C ILE A 278 13.12 32.11 -21.69
N GLU A 279 13.08 32.03 -23.01
CA GLU A 279 11.93 31.56 -23.78
C GLU A 279 12.31 30.28 -24.51
N LEU A 280 11.51 29.25 -24.31
CA LEU A 280 11.67 27.96 -24.99
C LEU A 280 11.06 28.05 -26.38
N ASP A 281 11.76 27.47 -27.39
CA ASP A 281 11.31 27.28 -28.77
C ASP A 281 11.98 26.01 -29.31
N ILE A 282 11.39 24.86 -29.05
CA ILE A 282 11.98 23.56 -29.32
C ILE A 282 10.98 22.71 -30.10
N ASP A 283 11.31 22.40 -31.37
CA ASP A 283 10.52 21.43 -32.14
C ASP A 283 10.55 20.07 -31.48
N PHE A 284 9.40 19.45 -31.29
CA PHE A 284 9.24 18.20 -30.58
C PHE A 284 8.22 17.30 -31.24
N SER A 285 8.64 16.11 -31.65
CA SER A 285 7.83 15.17 -32.41
C SER A 285 7.43 13.91 -31.58
N ARG A 286 6.47 13.15 -32.13
CA ARG A 286 6.17 11.80 -31.57
C ARG A 286 7.36 10.85 -31.65
N GLU A 287 8.25 11.01 -32.64
CA GLU A 287 9.45 10.18 -32.75
C GLU A 287 10.40 10.45 -31.58
N ASP A 288 10.61 11.75 -31.25
CA ASP A 288 11.41 12.17 -30.10
C ASP A 288 10.80 11.65 -28.79
N LEU A 289 9.49 11.82 -28.58
CA LEU A 289 8.82 11.35 -27.40
C LEU A 289 8.91 9.82 -27.28
N ASN A 290 8.70 9.07 -28.35
CA ASN A 290 8.83 7.61 -28.35
C ASN A 290 10.23 7.14 -27.97
N ALA A 291 11.27 7.84 -28.42
CA ALA A 291 12.65 7.54 -28.04
C ALA A 291 12.92 7.78 -26.57
N ILE A 292 12.39 8.89 -26.02
CA ILE A 292 12.58 9.31 -24.63
C ILE A 292 11.87 8.38 -23.64
N ILE A 293 10.65 7.92 -23.97
CA ILE A 293 9.83 7.10 -23.08
C ILE A 293 10.08 5.60 -23.23
N ARG A 294 11.01 5.19 -24.09
CA ARG A 294 11.20 3.79 -24.46
C ARG A 294 11.49 2.89 -23.25
N ASP A 295 12.39 3.32 -22.39
CA ASP A 295 12.76 2.58 -21.18
C ASP A 295 11.60 2.49 -20.16
N ILE A 296 10.81 3.56 -20.02
CA ILE A 296 9.59 3.54 -19.19
C ILE A 296 8.57 2.54 -19.77
N ALA A 297 8.39 2.55 -21.09
CA ALA A 297 7.48 1.63 -21.76
C ALA A 297 7.95 0.17 -21.66
N ASP A 298 9.26 -0.09 -21.77
CA ASP A 298 9.85 -1.41 -21.61
C ASP A 298 9.71 -1.94 -20.16
N GLU A 299 9.90 -1.08 -19.17
CA GLU A 299 9.68 -1.42 -17.75
C GLU A 299 8.21 -1.75 -17.51
N ALA A 300 7.28 -0.95 -18.06
CA ALA A 300 5.85 -1.18 -17.97
C ALA A 300 5.42 -2.50 -18.65
N VAL A 301 5.97 -2.82 -19.83
CA VAL A 301 5.73 -4.11 -20.51
C VAL A 301 6.29 -5.27 -19.71
N THR A 302 7.44 -5.11 -19.07
CA THR A 302 8.04 -6.15 -18.23
C THR A 302 7.14 -6.45 -17.03
N CYS A 303 6.66 -5.44 -16.33
CA CYS A 303 5.69 -5.58 -15.24
C CYS A 303 4.42 -6.31 -15.70
N ALA A 304 3.90 -5.95 -16.87
CA ALA A 304 2.71 -6.59 -17.44
C ALA A 304 2.97 -8.07 -17.79
N ARG A 305 4.14 -8.41 -18.36
CA ARG A 305 4.53 -9.80 -18.65
C ARG A 305 4.66 -10.64 -17.37
N GLU A 306 5.27 -10.10 -16.33
CA GLU A 306 5.36 -10.77 -15.04
C GLU A 306 3.98 -11.01 -14.42
N THR A 307 3.09 -10.04 -14.54
CA THR A 307 1.70 -10.17 -14.06
C THR A 307 0.93 -11.23 -14.86
N ILE A 308 1.10 -11.28 -16.18
CA ILE A 308 0.54 -12.35 -17.02
C ILE A 308 1.09 -13.71 -16.60
N GLN A 309 2.40 -13.82 -16.37
CA GLN A 309 3.01 -15.06 -15.92
C GLN A 309 2.47 -15.52 -14.55
N LYS A 310 2.31 -14.60 -13.60
CA LYS A 310 1.70 -14.89 -12.29
C LYS A 310 0.27 -15.46 -12.42
N SER A 311 -0.51 -15.00 -13.40
CA SER A 311 -1.88 -15.48 -13.62
C SER A 311 -1.96 -16.91 -14.16
N GLY A 312 -0.90 -17.40 -14.80
CA GLY A 312 -0.87 -18.70 -15.49
C GLY A 312 -1.71 -18.74 -16.77
N ILE A 313 -2.25 -17.61 -17.23
CA ILE A 313 -3.10 -17.53 -18.44
C ILE A 313 -2.22 -17.15 -19.65
N PRO A 314 -2.26 -17.91 -20.75
CA PRO A 314 -1.57 -17.53 -21.98
C PRO A 314 -2.08 -16.20 -22.54
N ALA A 315 -1.18 -15.39 -23.11
CA ALA A 315 -1.53 -14.09 -23.70
C ALA A 315 -2.64 -14.19 -24.79
N ALA A 316 -2.71 -15.32 -25.49
CA ALA A 316 -3.72 -15.57 -26.52
C ALA A 316 -5.16 -15.73 -25.97
N ASP A 317 -5.32 -16.03 -24.68
CA ASP A 317 -6.61 -16.21 -24.03
C ASP A 317 -7.17 -14.90 -23.46
N PHE A 318 -6.43 -13.78 -23.58
CA PHE A 318 -6.93 -12.47 -23.23
C PHE A 318 -7.81 -11.89 -24.34
N GLU A 319 -8.96 -11.39 -23.97
CA GLU A 319 -9.85 -10.67 -24.88
C GLU A 319 -9.14 -9.38 -25.38
N ARG A 320 -8.56 -8.61 -24.45
CA ARG A 320 -7.83 -7.36 -24.77
C ARG A 320 -7.13 -6.73 -23.57
N VAL A 321 -6.33 -5.69 -23.89
CA VAL A 321 -5.82 -4.73 -22.92
C VAL A 321 -6.83 -3.60 -22.77
N VAL A 322 -7.14 -3.23 -21.52
CA VAL A 322 -7.93 -2.04 -21.17
C VAL A 322 -6.96 -1.00 -20.64
N PHE A 323 -6.84 0.10 -21.37
CA PHE A 323 -5.94 1.19 -21.05
C PHE A 323 -6.64 2.28 -20.25
N ILE A 324 -6.08 2.63 -19.09
CA ILE A 324 -6.58 3.61 -18.13
C ILE A 324 -5.46 4.62 -17.82
N GLY A 325 -5.85 5.82 -17.37
CA GLY A 325 -4.93 6.88 -17.00
C GLY A 325 -4.52 7.80 -18.16
N GLY A 326 -4.06 9.00 -17.82
CA GLY A 326 -3.75 10.08 -18.78
C GLY A 326 -2.75 9.70 -19.87
N PRO A 327 -1.57 9.12 -19.53
CA PRO A 327 -0.58 8.68 -20.52
C PRO A 327 -1.13 7.68 -21.54
N CYS A 328 -2.15 6.91 -21.17
CA CYS A 328 -2.81 5.99 -22.09
C CYS A 328 -3.65 6.67 -23.19
N ASN A 329 -3.83 7.98 -23.17
CA ASN A 329 -4.35 8.72 -24.33
C ASN A 329 -3.34 8.77 -25.49
N TYR A 330 -2.05 8.58 -25.21
CA TYR A 330 -1.01 8.54 -26.22
C TYR A 330 -1.03 7.21 -26.96
N LYS A 331 -1.60 7.22 -28.17
CA LYS A 331 -1.82 6.00 -28.97
C LYS A 331 -0.54 5.19 -29.25
N PRO A 332 0.62 5.80 -29.56
CA PRO A 332 1.85 5.01 -29.79
C PRO A 332 2.26 4.16 -28.58
N LEU A 333 2.05 4.62 -27.36
CA LEU A 333 2.32 3.83 -26.13
C LEU A 333 1.39 2.61 -26.06
N ARG A 334 0.07 2.79 -26.31
CA ARG A 334 -0.89 1.67 -26.30
C ARG A 334 -0.54 0.62 -27.36
N ASP A 335 -0.23 1.08 -28.58
CA ASP A 335 0.12 0.19 -29.69
C ASP A 335 1.43 -0.56 -29.39
N TYR A 336 2.40 0.12 -28.77
CA TYR A 336 3.65 -0.49 -28.33
C TYR A 336 3.40 -1.60 -27.30
N VAL A 337 2.70 -1.30 -26.22
CA VAL A 337 2.39 -2.26 -25.15
C VAL A 337 1.60 -3.45 -25.69
N SER A 338 0.58 -3.22 -26.52
CA SER A 338 -0.24 -4.29 -27.12
C SER A 338 0.58 -5.20 -28.03
N ARG A 339 1.45 -4.64 -28.87
CA ARG A 339 2.32 -5.41 -29.74
C ARG A 339 3.30 -6.28 -28.94
N GLU A 340 3.96 -5.70 -27.94
CA GLU A 340 4.94 -6.40 -27.12
C GLU A 340 4.34 -7.52 -26.26
N LEU A 341 3.07 -7.36 -25.85
CA LEU A 341 2.34 -8.38 -25.10
C LEU A 341 1.62 -9.39 -25.99
N GLY A 342 1.40 -9.08 -27.26
CA GLY A 342 0.61 -9.91 -28.18
C GLY A 342 -0.89 -9.93 -27.84
N ILE A 343 -1.40 -8.90 -27.17
CA ILE A 343 -2.81 -8.78 -26.75
C ILE A 343 -3.44 -7.59 -27.47
N LYS A 344 -4.65 -7.75 -27.99
CA LYS A 344 -5.39 -6.70 -28.72
C LYS A 344 -5.75 -5.52 -27.81
N ASN A 345 -5.88 -4.31 -28.41
CA ASN A 345 -6.28 -3.08 -27.73
C ASN A 345 -7.51 -2.38 -28.33
N ASP A 346 -8.15 -2.97 -29.33
CA ASP A 346 -9.28 -2.38 -30.06
C ASP A 346 -10.65 -2.84 -29.52
N GLY A 347 -11.69 -2.03 -29.78
CA GLY A 347 -13.12 -2.42 -29.64
C GLY A 347 -13.75 -2.31 -28.25
N LEU A 348 -13.07 -1.81 -27.22
CA LEU A 348 -13.66 -1.34 -25.96
C LEU A 348 -13.16 0.07 -25.67
N GLU A 349 -13.87 1.05 -26.16
CA GLU A 349 -13.57 2.45 -25.83
C GLU A 349 -14.13 2.77 -24.46
N VAL A 350 -13.24 2.94 -23.48
CA VAL A 350 -13.52 3.58 -22.19
C VAL A 350 -12.79 4.90 -22.17
N ASN A 351 -13.35 5.88 -21.48
CA ASN A 351 -12.61 7.10 -21.21
C ASN A 351 -11.54 6.81 -20.16
N PRO A 352 -10.24 6.82 -20.51
CA PRO A 352 -9.18 6.47 -19.57
C PRO A 352 -9.12 7.38 -18.33
N MET A 353 -9.70 8.58 -18.41
CA MET A 353 -9.66 9.58 -17.34
C MET A 353 -10.80 9.46 -16.33
N THR A 354 -11.88 8.73 -16.65
CA THR A 354 -13.10 8.70 -15.80
C THR A 354 -13.53 7.29 -15.41
N ALA A 355 -13.03 6.27 -16.09
CA ALA A 355 -13.43 4.88 -15.89
C ALA A 355 -13.29 4.42 -14.43
N VAL A 356 -12.24 4.87 -13.74
CA VAL A 356 -11.98 4.52 -12.34
C VAL A 356 -13.06 5.12 -11.42
N ALA A 357 -13.39 6.40 -11.58
CA ALA A 357 -14.45 7.03 -10.78
C ALA A 357 -15.83 6.41 -11.04
N GLU A 358 -16.13 6.07 -12.31
CA GLU A 358 -17.37 5.40 -12.68
C GLU A 358 -17.48 4.02 -12.04
N GLY A 359 -16.41 3.20 -12.12
CA GLY A 359 -16.37 1.88 -11.53
C GLY A 359 -16.45 1.92 -10.00
N ALA A 360 -15.83 2.91 -9.36
CA ALA A 360 -15.93 3.13 -7.93
C ALA A 360 -17.38 3.45 -7.50
N SER A 361 -18.13 4.23 -8.31
CA SER A 361 -19.53 4.52 -8.02
C SER A 361 -20.44 3.29 -8.13
N ILE A 362 -20.15 2.40 -9.10
CA ILE A 362 -20.84 1.11 -9.25
C ILE A 362 -20.54 0.21 -8.04
N TYR A 363 -19.29 0.19 -7.59
CA TYR A 363 -18.88 -0.59 -6.43
C TYR A 363 -19.53 -0.09 -5.13
N ALA A 364 -19.70 1.22 -4.97
CA ALA A 364 -20.35 1.82 -3.80
C ALA A 364 -21.76 1.26 -3.56
N GLU A 365 -22.52 0.95 -4.62
CA GLU A 365 -23.80 0.27 -4.51
C GLU A 365 -23.67 -1.15 -3.94
N SER A 366 -22.56 -1.83 -4.16
CA SER A 366 -22.35 -3.22 -3.72
C SER A 366 -22.03 -3.36 -2.23
N ILE A 367 -21.72 -2.28 -1.52
CA ILE A 367 -21.31 -2.28 -0.11
C ILE A 367 -22.54 -2.24 0.81
N ASP A 368 -22.46 -2.96 1.92
CA ASP A 368 -23.43 -2.88 3.01
C ASP A 368 -23.02 -1.76 3.99
N TRP A 369 -23.57 -0.58 3.78
CA TRP A 369 -23.26 0.60 4.56
C TRP A 369 -23.92 0.63 5.95
N THR A 370 -24.67 -0.40 6.32
CA THR A 370 -25.28 -0.55 7.64
C THR A 370 -24.30 -1.21 8.64
N THR A 371 -23.31 -1.93 8.15
CA THR A 371 -22.24 -2.52 8.96
C THR A 371 -21.16 -1.48 9.29
N VAL A 372 -20.50 -1.61 10.43
CA VAL A 372 -19.39 -0.72 10.82
C VAL A 372 -18.20 -0.88 9.87
N GLU A 373 -17.97 -2.09 9.39
CA GLU A 373 -16.83 -2.49 8.54
C GLU A 373 -17.08 -2.20 7.04
N HIS A 374 -18.28 -1.74 6.67
CA HIS A 374 -18.67 -1.51 5.27
C HIS A 374 -18.36 -2.69 4.34
N GLU A 375 -18.63 -3.91 4.84
CA GLU A 375 -18.44 -5.13 4.05
C GLU A 375 -19.34 -5.12 2.80
N ARG A 376 -18.93 -5.88 1.77
CA ARG A 376 -19.81 -6.08 0.60
C ARG A 376 -21.10 -6.77 1.01
N LYS A 377 -22.20 -6.33 0.42
CA LYS A 377 -23.49 -7.05 0.53
C LYS A 377 -23.28 -8.50 0.08
N ALA A 378 -23.60 -9.43 0.95
CA ALA A 378 -23.42 -10.84 0.64
C ALA A 378 -24.21 -11.25 -0.61
N ASN A 379 -23.59 -11.96 -1.56
CA ASN A 379 -24.29 -12.53 -2.70
C ASN A 379 -25.29 -13.60 -2.25
N ASN A 380 -25.02 -14.28 -1.13
CA ASN A 380 -25.92 -15.24 -0.52
C ASN A 380 -26.24 -14.81 0.91
N LYS A 381 -27.53 -14.71 1.24
CA LYS A 381 -28.01 -14.44 2.59
C LYS A 381 -28.68 -15.63 3.19
N SER A 382 -28.60 -15.70 4.51
CA SER A 382 -29.33 -16.67 5.34
C SER A 382 -30.02 -15.93 6.48
N ILE A 383 -31.32 -16.05 6.56
CA ILE A 383 -32.15 -15.42 7.56
C ILE A 383 -32.78 -16.53 8.40
N ILE A 384 -32.77 -16.40 9.72
CA ILE A 384 -33.40 -17.33 10.65
C ILE A 384 -34.65 -16.63 11.19
N SER A 385 -35.83 -17.21 10.90
CA SER A 385 -37.06 -16.81 11.58
C SER A 385 -37.28 -17.79 12.74
N ASN A 386 -37.38 -17.25 13.95
CA ASN A 386 -37.42 -18.09 15.16
C ASN A 386 -38.79 -18.75 15.39
N ASP A 387 -39.85 -18.22 14.79
CA ASP A 387 -41.23 -18.62 15.10
C ASP A 387 -41.57 -20.09 14.79
N LEU A 388 -40.95 -20.66 13.71
CA LEU A 388 -41.14 -22.07 13.34
C LEU A 388 -39.81 -22.80 13.12
N GLY A 389 -38.68 -22.22 13.55
CA GLY A 389 -37.36 -22.75 13.26
C GLY A 389 -37.00 -22.72 11.78
N LEU A 390 -37.54 -21.73 11.07
CA LEU A 390 -37.33 -21.55 9.63
C LEU A 390 -35.99 -20.88 9.36
N LYS A 391 -35.30 -21.35 8.33
CA LYS A 391 -34.13 -20.72 7.79
C LYS A 391 -34.31 -20.44 6.32
N PHE A 392 -34.24 -19.16 5.94
CA PHE A 392 -34.31 -18.73 4.54
C PHE A 392 -32.88 -18.58 4.00
N LYS A 393 -32.59 -19.26 2.89
CA LYS A 393 -31.30 -19.14 2.18
C LYS A 393 -31.58 -18.72 0.74
N PHE A 394 -30.97 -17.63 0.29
CA PHE A 394 -31.20 -17.08 -1.04
C PHE A 394 -29.98 -16.32 -1.61
N GLU A 395 -29.95 -16.23 -2.94
CA GLU A 395 -29.02 -15.33 -3.64
C GLU A 395 -29.54 -13.90 -3.46
N ALA A 396 -28.93 -13.14 -2.54
CA ALA A 396 -29.35 -11.77 -2.27
C ALA A 396 -28.96 -10.80 -3.40
N ARG A 397 -27.92 -11.14 -4.19
CA ARG A 397 -27.48 -10.39 -5.37
C ARG A 397 -27.13 -11.37 -6.48
N THR A 398 -27.53 -11.05 -7.70
CA THR A 398 -27.23 -11.88 -8.86
C THR A 398 -27.29 -11.08 -10.17
N THR A 399 -26.52 -11.51 -11.17
CA THR A 399 -26.57 -10.97 -12.54
C THR A 399 -27.58 -11.69 -13.43
N LYS A 400 -28.20 -12.75 -12.92
CA LYS A 400 -29.13 -13.60 -13.65
C LYS A 400 -30.56 -13.04 -13.63
N ASP A 401 -31.39 -13.47 -14.58
CA ASP A 401 -32.82 -13.14 -14.61
C ASP A 401 -33.66 -13.96 -13.61
N LYS A 402 -33.02 -14.88 -12.90
CA LYS A 402 -33.64 -15.76 -11.89
C LYS A 402 -32.70 -15.98 -10.73
N ALA A 403 -33.25 -16.06 -9.52
CA ALA A 403 -32.50 -16.34 -8.30
C ALA A 403 -33.00 -17.58 -7.59
N ARG A 404 -32.12 -18.27 -6.86
CA ARG A 404 -32.50 -19.41 -6.04
C ARG A 404 -32.88 -18.95 -4.64
N PHE A 405 -33.97 -19.45 -4.12
CA PHE A 405 -34.42 -19.26 -2.76
C PHE A 405 -34.77 -20.63 -2.15
N ALA A 406 -34.34 -20.89 -0.96
CA ALA A 406 -34.63 -22.12 -0.23
C ALA A 406 -35.13 -21.84 1.19
N ILE A 407 -36.14 -22.56 1.58
CA ILE A 407 -36.66 -22.65 2.95
C ILE A 407 -36.17 -23.96 3.55
N MET A 408 -35.56 -23.88 4.71
CA MET A 408 -35.03 -25.02 5.47
C MET A 408 -35.68 -25.04 6.84
N LEU A 409 -36.09 -26.24 7.27
CA LEU A 409 -36.68 -26.51 8.58
C LEU A 409 -35.85 -27.53 9.35
N LYS A 410 -35.80 -27.38 10.66
CA LYS A 410 -35.17 -28.37 11.56
C LYS A 410 -35.93 -29.69 11.59
N ALA A 411 -37.27 -29.61 11.45
CA ALA A 411 -38.17 -30.77 11.38
C ALA A 411 -39.35 -30.46 10.43
N PRO A 412 -39.89 -31.44 9.71
CA PRO A 412 -41.05 -31.24 8.84
C PRO A 412 -42.30 -30.80 9.64
N LEU A 413 -43.05 -29.85 9.07
CA LEU A 413 -44.32 -29.36 9.62
C LEU A 413 -45.47 -29.94 8.75
N ALA A 414 -46.08 -31.02 9.20
CA ALA A 414 -47.16 -31.67 8.46
C ALA A 414 -48.41 -30.77 8.37
N GLY A 415 -49.00 -30.68 7.18
CA GLY A 415 -50.21 -29.87 6.92
C GLY A 415 -49.94 -28.38 6.67
N TYR A 416 -48.69 -27.89 6.88
CA TYR A 416 -48.34 -26.52 6.57
C TYR A 416 -48.02 -26.31 5.10
N THR A 417 -48.48 -25.18 4.56
CA THR A 417 -48.19 -24.80 3.17
C THR A 417 -47.51 -23.44 3.10
N VAL A 418 -46.76 -23.21 2.05
CA VAL A 418 -46.07 -21.95 1.79
C VAL A 418 -46.37 -21.44 0.40
N GLN A 419 -46.49 -20.15 0.26
CA GLN A 419 -46.56 -19.43 -0.99
C GLN A 419 -45.52 -18.32 -0.99
N VAL A 420 -44.81 -18.16 -2.09
CA VAL A 420 -43.89 -17.01 -2.32
C VAL A 420 -44.49 -16.16 -3.44
N SER A 421 -44.61 -14.86 -3.21
CA SER A 421 -45.16 -13.94 -4.19
C SER A 421 -44.19 -12.75 -4.42
N SER A 422 -44.22 -12.22 -5.63
CA SER A 422 -43.44 -11.00 -5.94
C SER A 422 -44.32 -9.77 -5.74
N ALA A 423 -43.93 -8.91 -4.84
CA ALA A 423 -44.58 -7.62 -4.60
C ALA A 423 -44.54 -6.71 -5.84
N ASP A 424 -43.53 -6.91 -6.71
CA ASP A 424 -43.27 -6.05 -7.86
C ASP A 424 -44.02 -6.44 -9.12
N THR A 425 -44.33 -7.74 -9.31
CA THR A 425 -44.85 -8.29 -10.59
C THR A 425 -46.16 -9.05 -10.46
N GLY A 426 -46.60 -9.35 -9.24
CA GLY A 426 -47.73 -10.23 -9.01
C GLY A 426 -47.46 -11.71 -9.32
N TRP A 427 -46.16 -12.08 -9.52
CA TRP A 427 -45.81 -13.49 -9.69
C TRP A 427 -46.00 -14.27 -8.39
N GLU A 428 -46.51 -15.50 -8.48
CA GLU A 428 -46.72 -16.39 -7.34
C GLU A 428 -46.18 -17.77 -7.61
N SER A 429 -45.63 -18.41 -6.57
CA SER A 429 -45.14 -19.79 -6.66
C SER A 429 -46.29 -20.85 -6.69
N GLY A 430 -47.51 -20.44 -6.36
CA GLY A 430 -48.53 -21.36 -5.93
C GLY A 430 -48.30 -21.87 -4.49
N LEU A 431 -49.33 -22.50 -3.93
CA LEU A 431 -49.23 -23.15 -2.61
C LEU A 431 -48.48 -24.48 -2.74
N MET A 432 -47.44 -24.62 -1.90
CA MET A 432 -46.59 -25.82 -1.83
C MET A 432 -46.53 -26.34 -0.38
N GLU A 433 -46.55 -27.67 -0.22
CA GLU A 433 -46.44 -28.29 1.12
C GLU A 433 -45.05 -28.01 1.71
N LEU A 434 -45.01 -27.62 2.97
CA LEU A 434 -43.78 -27.20 3.67
C LEU A 434 -42.97 -28.41 4.12
N GLN A 435 -41.95 -28.74 3.33
CA GLN A 435 -41.02 -29.84 3.59
C GLN A 435 -39.78 -29.36 4.35
N SER A 436 -38.98 -30.29 4.88
CA SER A 436 -37.71 -29.96 5.59
C SER A 436 -36.73 -29.12 4.78
N MET A 437 -36.81 -29.24 3.44
CA MET A 437 -36.09 -28.37 2.49
C MET A 437 -36.98 -28.18 1.25
N LEU A 438 -37.28 -26.91 0.95
CA LEU A 438 -38.06 -26.53 -0.23
C LEU A 438 -37.30 -25.44 -0.99
N SER A 439 -37.17 -25.57 -2.31
CA SER A 439 -36.42 -24.65 -3.15
C SER A 439 -37.33 -24.03 -4.23
N PHE A 440 -37.11 -22.72 -4.44
CA PHE A 440 -37.83 -21.92 -5.44
C PHE A 440 -36.84 -21.31 -6.43
N VAL A 441 -37.32 -21.05 -7.64
CA VAL A 441 -36.61 -20.24 -8.63
C VAL A 441 -37.45 -18.99 -8.85
N LEU A 442 -36.96 -17.86 -8.32
CA LEU A 442 -37.67 -16.60 -8.32
C LEU A 442 -37.30 -15.78 -9.58
N PRO A 443 -38.27 -15.32 -10.37
CA PRO A 443 -37.99 -14.47 -11.53
C PRO A 443 -37.65 -13.04 -11.09
N LEU A 444 -36.62 -12.46 -11.66
CA LEU A 444 -36.20 -11.10 -11.42
C LEU A 444 -36.57 -10.23 -12.62
N SER A 445 -37.64 -9.50 -12.50
CA SER A 445 -38.25 -8.77 -13.61
C SER A 445 -37.59 -7.42 -13.91
N ARG A 446 -36.92 -6.80 -12.92
CA ARG A 446 -36.29 -5.49 -13.07
C ARG A 446 -34.84 -5.51 -12.56
N LYS A 447 -34.05 -4.60 -13.09
CA LYS A 447 -32.75 -4.25 -12.48
C LYS A 447 -33.00 -3.57 -11.14
N GLY A 448 -32.06 -3.75 -10.19
CA GLY A 448 -32.23 -3.28 -8.82
C GLY A 448 -33.00 -4.29 -7.95
N ASP A 449 -33.63 -3.80 -6.92
CA ASP A 449 -34.29 -4.62 -5.89
C ASP A 449 -35.62 -5.23 -6.38
N ASN A 450 -35.71 -6.54 -6.22
CA ASN A 450 -36.93 -7.31 -6.44
C ASN A 450 -37.37 -7.89 -5.10
N THR A 451 -38.57 -7.55 -4.66
CA THR A 451 -39.10 -7.90 -3.34
C THR A 451 -40.04 -9.09 -3.44
N PHE A 452 -39.84 -10.08 -2.59
CA PHE A 452 -40.66 -11.26 -2.47
C PHE A 452 -41.22 -11.42 -1.06
N GLU A 453 -42.53 -11.66 -0.95
CA GLU A 453 -43.20 -11.96 0.30
C GLU A 453 -43.38 -13.48 0.44
N ILE A 454 -43.12 -13.99 1.64
CA ILE A 454 -43.26 -15.40 2.01
C ILE A 454 -44.46 -15.48 2.94
N THR A 455 -45.47 -16.22 2.54
CA THR A 455 -46.66 -16.48 3.34
C THR A 455 -46.76 -17.99 3.67
N ILE A 456 -46.87 -18.26 4.95
CA ILE A 456 -47.07 -19.66 5.45
C ILE A 456 -48.48 -19.76 6.02
N TYR A 457 -49.09 -20.89 5.73
CA TYR A 457 -50.41 -21.26 6.26
C TYR A 457 -50.29 -22.53 7.09
N ASP A 458 -51.01 -22.55 8.22
CA ASP A 458 -51.10 -23.72 9.11
C ASP A 458 -52.01 -24.83 8.50
N ASP A 459 -52.14 -25.92 9.24
CA ASP A 459 -52.99 -27.07 8.86
C ASP A 459 -54.52 -26.72 8.77
N ASN A 460 -54.91 -25.56 9.34
CA ASN A 460 -56.27 -25.01 9.26
C ASN A 460 -56.38 -23.87 8.21
N ASN A 461 -55.37 -23.72 7.33
CA ASN A 461 -55.30 -22.71 6.29
C ASN A 461 -55.33 -21.26 6.82
N ARG A 462 -54.79 -21.02 8.04
CA ARG A 462 -54.64 -19.70 8.60
C ARG A 462 -53.25 -19.18 8.37
N LYS A 463 -53.15 -17.89 8.03
CA LYS A 463 -51.83 -17.22 7.82
C LYS A 463 -51.04 -17.20 9.13
N VAL A 464 -49.86 -17.76 9.11
CA VAL A 464 -48.92 -17.73 10.23
C VAL A 464 -48.16 -16.40 10.17
N GLN A 465 -48.07 -15.71 11.29
CA GLN A 465 -47.30 -14.47 11.40
C GLN A 465 -45.84 -14.84 11.57
N LEU A 466 -44.95 -14.28 10.70
CA LEU A 466 -43.53 -14.48 10.75
C LEU A 466 -42.86 -13.17 11.19
N GLU A 467 -41.78 -13.25 11.99
CA GLU A 467 -40.93 -12.08 12.32
C GLU A 467 -40.35 -11.44 11.05
N GLN A 468 -39.97 -12.29 10.08
CA GLN A 468 -39.50 -11.84 8.78
C GLN A 468 -40.16 -12.66 7.67
N ASN A 469 -40.99 -12.00 6.91
CA ASN A 469 -41.74 -12.59 5.82
C ASN A 469 -41.36 -12.06 4.43
N THR A 470 -40.33 -11.22 4.36
CA THR A 470 -39.93 -10.56 3.12
C THR A 470 -38.44 -10.79 2.86
N ILE A 471 -38.10 -11.09 1.61
CA ILE A 471 -36.72 -11.12 1.13
C ILE A 471 -36.57 -10.14 -0.04
N VAL A 472 -35.43 -9.49 -0.13
CA VAL A 472 -35.07 -8.62 -1.25
C VAL A 472 -33.90 -9.22 -1.99
N ILE A 473 -34.05 -9.34 -3.30
CA ILE A 473 -33.01 -9.85 -4.20
C ILE A 473 -32.66 -8.74 -5.21
N THR A 474 -31.42 -8.30 -5.18
CA THR A 474 -30.94 -7.25 -6.08
C THR A 474 -30.40 -7.86 -7.37
N LYS A 475 -30.99 -7.52 -8.51
CA LYS A 475 -30.47 -7.86 -9.84
C LYS A 475 -29.49 -6.78 -10.27
N THR A 476 -28.20 -7.14 -10.36
CA THR A 476 -27.11 -6.25 -10.74
C THR A 476 -26.61 -6.53 -12.16
N LEU A 477 -25.90 -5.57 -12.76
CA LEU A 477 -25.23 -5.79 -14.06
C LEU A 477 -23.91 -6.54 -13.88
N SER A 478 -23.21 -6.28 -12.79
CA SER A 478 -21.96 -6.95 -12.45
C SER A 478 -21.83 -7.14 -10.94
N THR A 479 -21.02 -8.11 -10.54
CA THR A 479 -20.64 -8.34 -9.14
C THR A 479 -19.14 -8.53 -9.06
N VAL A 480 -18.52 -8.03 -8.00
CA VAL A 480 -17.13 -8.36 -7.70
C VAL A 480 -17.08 -9.73 -7.03
N GLY A 481 -16.19 -10.57 -7.48
CA GLY A 481 -15.97 -11.90 -6.93
C GLY A 481 -14.88 -11.91 -5.85
N SER A 482 -13.64 -12.02 -6.24
CA SER A 482 -12.47 -11.96 -5.34
C SER A 482 -11.50 -10.88 -5.78
N ILE A 483 -10.87 -10.25 -4.80
CA ILE A 483 -9.72 -9.35 -4.96
C ILE A 483 -8.53 -10.06 -4.34
N LEU A 484 -7.34 -9.80 -4.79
CA LEU A 484 -6.13 -10.41 -4.25
C LEU A 484 -5.40 -9.44 -3.32
N ALA A 485 -4.77 -9.97 -2.29
CA ALA A 485 -3.88 -9.21 -1.43
C ALA A 485 -2.63 -8.78 -2.20
N SER A 486 -2.30 -7.51 -2.14
CA SER A 486 -1.13 -6.91 -2.79
C SER A 486 0.16 -7.21 -2.03
N HIS A 487 0.04 -7.39 -0.72
CA HIS A 487 1.19 -7.55 0.18
C HIS A 487 0.99 -8.72 1.14
N THR A 488 2.10 -9.34 1.52
CA THR A 488 2.11 -10.27 2.66
C THR A 488 2.14 -9.47 3.95
N ILE A 489 1.24 -9.77 4.89
CA ILE A 489 1.23 -9.21 6.24
C ILE A 489 1.50 -10.33 7.23
N SER A 490 2.46 -10.14 8.12
CA SER A 490 2.92 -11.15 9.06
C SER A 490 3.05 -10.61 10.48
N VAL A 491 2.90 -11.51 11.45
CA VAL A 491 3.24 -11.26 12.86
C VAL A 491 4.64 -11.81 13.12
N GLU A 492 5.50 -11.04 13.78
CA GLU A 492 6.80 -11.49 14.23
C GLU A 492 6.65 -12.37 15.50
N VAL A 493 7.18 -13.58 15.46
CA VAL A 493 7.07 -14.55 16.55
C VAL A 493 8.43 -15.16 16.87
N ARG A 494 8.68 -15.50 18.14
CA ARG A 494 9.86 -16.30 18.53
C ARG A 494 9.78 -17.71 17.95
N THR A 495 10.89 -18.25 17.53
CA THR A 495 10.99 -19.62 17.01
C THR A 495 10.74 -20.67 18.10
N ASN A 496 11.18 -20.40 19.31
CA ASN A 496 10.90 -21.20 20.52
C ASN A 496 11.06 -20.36 21.79
N SER A 497 10.70 -20.90 22.96
CA SER A 497 10.73 -20.19 24.24
C SER A 497 12.14 -19.90 24.78
N LEU A 498 13.16 -20.59 24.28
CA LEU A 498 14.56 -20.48 24.71
C LEU A 498 15.42 -19.67 23.74
N SER A 499 14.99 -19.58 22.49
CA SER A 499 15.69 -18.80 21.46
C SER A 499 15.13 -17.38 21.43
N GLU A 500 16.03 -16.44 21.24
CA GLU A 500 15.66 -15.04 20.95
C GLU A 500 15.46 -14.79 19.48
N THR A 501 15.71 -15.80 18.61
CA THR A 501 15.45 -15.68 17.18
C THR A 501 13.97 -15.58 16.89
N THR A 502 13.62 -14.68 15.98
CA THR A 502 12.27 -14.46 15.54
C THR A 502 12.07 -14.89 14.08
N THR A 503 10.84 -15.12 13.70
CA THR A 503 10.41 -15.44 12.35
C THR A 503 9.07 -14.79 12.06
N LEU A 504 8.71 -14.71 10.79
CA LEU A 504 7.42 -14.16 10.37
C LEU A 504 6.37 -15.26 10.26
N ASP A 505 5.21 -15.08 10.92
CA ASP A 505 4.02 -15.92 10.77
C ASP A 505 2.98 -15.15 9.95
N PRO A 506 2.77 -15.50 8.65
CA PRO A 506 1.90 -14.72 7.78
C PRO A 506 0.42 -14.85 8.18
N LEU A 507 -0.26 -13.71 8.27
CA LEU A 507 -1.71 -13.57 8.39
C LEU A 507 -2.36 -13.70 7.01
N VAL A 508 -1.78 -13.05 6.02
CA VAL A 508 -2.17 -13.09 4.60
C VAL A 508 -0.90 -13.08 3.76
N ARG A 509 -0.92 -13.77 2.63
CA ARG A 509 0.16 -13.74 1.65
C ARG A 509 -0.25 -12.95 0.42
N GLU A 510 0.71 -12.31 -0.23
CA GLU A 510 0.52 -11.72 -1.56
C GLU A 510 -0.16 -12.75 -2.48
N GLY A 511 -1.26 -12.35 -3.11
CA GLY A 511 -2.09 -13.21 -3.96
C GLY A 511 -3.19 -14.00 -3.24
N ASP A 512 -3.30 -13.95 -1.92
CA ASP A 512 -4.44 -14.55 -1.22
C ASP A 512 -5.74 -13.78 -1.52
N LYS A 513 -6.87 -14.50 -1.51
CA LYS A 513 -8.18 -13.90 -1.80
C LYS A 513 -8.73 -13.11 -0.62
N LEU A 514 -9.18 -11.88 -0.91
CA LEU A 514 -9.82 -10.98 0.04
C LEU A 514 -11.35 -10.92 -0.19
N PRO A 515 -12.17 -10.65 0.84
CA PRO A 515 -11.77 -10.49 2.25
C PRO A 515 -11.38 -11.82 2.89
N LEU A 516 -10.48 -11.78 3.88
CA LEU A 516 -9.97 -12.95 4.59
C LEU A 516 -10.18 -12.77 6.09
N LYS A 517 -10.75 -13.80 6.74
CA LYS A 517 -10.88 -13.89 8.20
C LYS A 517 -10.12 -15.11 8.68
N GLY A 518 -9.40 -14.95 9.78
CA GLY A 518 -8.63 -16.04 10.35
C GLY A 518 -8.43 -15.92 11.85
N VAL A 519 -8.02 -17.02 12.45
CA VAL A 519 -7.63 -17.10 13.85
C VAL A 519 -6.26 -17.75 13.93
N LYS A 520 -5.33 -17.06 14.59
CA LYS A 520 -4.01 -17.61 14.95
C LYS A 520 -3.95 -17.80 16.46
N LYS A 521 -3.21 -18.83 16.89
CA LYS A 521 -2.95 -19.05 18.31
C LYS A 521 -1.48 -18.74 18.58
N TYR A 522 -1.25 -17.87 19.54
CA TYR A 522 0.07 -17.52 20.03
C TYR A 522 0.19 -17.83 21.50
N LYS A 523 1.41 -18.01 21.99
CA LYS A 523 1.71 -18.23 23.41
C LYS A 523 2.56 -17.09 23.93
N SER A 524 2.22 -16.56 25.09
CA SER A 524 3.09 -15.62 25.80
C SER A 524 4.41 -16.27 26.19
N THR A 525 5.53 -15.59 26.04
CA THR A 525 6.83 -16.02 26.59
C THR A 525 7.13 -15.34 27.93
N GLU A 526 6.34 -14.35 28.34
CA GLU A 526 6.54 -13.54 29.53
C GLU A 526 5.31 -13.47 30.43
N MET A 527 5.54 -13.02 31.69
CA MET A 527 4.47 -12.79 32.66
C MET A 527 4.04 -11.32 32.66
N ILE A 528 2.76 -11.04 32.38
CA ILE A 528 2.16 -9.71 32.48
C ILE A 528 1.14 -9.71 33.61
N LYS A 529 1.32 -8.85 34.60
CA LYS A 529 0.41 -8.74 35.78
C LYS A 529 -0.57 -7.58 35.58
N ALA A 530 -1.80 -7.77 36.00
CA ALA A 530 -2.79 -6.70 36.03
C ALA A 530 -2.30 -5.51 36.85
N GLY A 531 -2.46 -4.29 36.30
CA GLY A 531 -2.05 -3.05 36.93
C GLY A 531 -0.53 -2.75 36.86
N ASP A 532 0.26 -3.59 36.21
CA ASP A 532 1.69 -3.29 35.96
C ASP A 532 1.82 -2.18 34.90
N ALA A 533 2.27 -1.02 35.35
CA ALA A 533 2.41 0.18 34.52
C ALA A 533 3.81 0.35 33.92
N ARG A 534 4.73 -0.62 34.09
CA ARG A 534 6.05 -0.55 33.46
C ARG A 534 5.94 -0.63 31.95
N PRO A 535 6.65 0.21 31.18
CA PRO A 535 6.56 0.23 29.71
C PRO A 535 6.93 -1.09 29.03
N ASP A 536 7.83 -1.86 29.66
CA ASP A 536 8.31 -3.16 29.19
C ASP A 536 7.39 -4.33 29.57
N ALA A 537 6.50 -4.14 30.58
CA ALA A 537 5.54 -5.14 31.04
C ALA A 537 4.34 -5.24 30.08
N CYS A 538 4.56 -5.60 28.84
CA CYS A 538 3.52 -5.78 27.83
C CYS A 538 3.87 -6.90 26.85
N LEU A 539 2.85 -7.58 26.35
CA LEU A 539 2.97 -8.43 25.17
C LEU A 539 2.99 -7.55 23.90
N LYS A 540 3.82 -7.91 22.94
CA LYS A 540 4.06 -7.16 21.71
C LYS A 540 3.82 -8.05 20.50
N PHE A 541 2.84 -7.68 19.68
CA PHE A 541 2.57 -8.27 18.37
C PHE A 541 3.05 -7.31 17.30
N LYS A 542 4.29 -7.48 16.86
CA LYS A 542 4.87 -6.67 15.80
C LYS A 542 4.35 -7.13 14.44
N LEU A 543 3.88 -6.21 13.62
CA LEU A 543 3.32 -6.46 12.30
C LEU A 543 4.26 -5.93 11.23
N TRP A 544 4.49 -6.77 10.24
CA TRP A 544 5.38 -6.51 9.12
C TRP A 544 4.66 -6.72 7.80
N GLU A 545 4.91 -5.85 6.85
CA GLU A 545 4.44 -5.94 5.46
C GLU A 545 5.62 -6.25 4.55
N GLY A 546 5.53 -7.37 3.85
CA GLY A 546 6.57 -7.89 2.96
C GLY A 546 6.77 -9.39 3.10
N ASN A 547 7.61 -9.95 2.26
CA ASN A 547 7.86 -11.38 2.16
C ASN A 547 9.35 -11.76 2.27
N ILE A 548 10.21 -10.84 2.72
CA ILE A 548 11.64 -11.07 2.93
C ILE A 548 11.81 -11.92 4.19
N THR A 549 12.51 -13.03 4.06
CA THR A 549 12.71 -14.00 5.15
C THR A 549 14.13 -14.05 5.66
N SER A 550 15.11 -13.67 4.85
CA SER A 550 16.53 -13.64 5.20
C SER A 550 16.84 -12.58 6.27
N ASN A 551 16.16 -11.45 6.23
CA ASN A 551 16.26 -10.41 7.25
C ASN A 551 14.90 -9.73 7.47
N ILE A 552 14.28 -9.94 8.63
CA ILE A 552 12.94 -9.43 8.95
C ILE A 552 12.90 -7.90 8.85
N SER A 553 13.96 -7.20 9.26
CA SER A 553 14.03 -5.73 9.22
C SER A 553 14.07 -5.14 7.81
N ASP A 554 14.30 -5.95 6.79
CA ASP A 554 14.20 -5.52 5.38
C ASP A 554 12.74 -5.42 4.89
N ASN A 555 11.76 -5.92 5.67
CA ASN A 555 10.33 -5.70 5.43
C ASN A 555 9.89 -4.36 6.04
N LYS A 556 8.73 -3.89 5.61
CA LYS A 556 8.14 -2.67 6.17
C LYS A 556 7.46 -2.96 7.51
N PHE A 557 7.87 -2.25 8.56
CA PHE A 557 7.16 -2.29 9.85
C PHE A 557 5.87 -1.47 9.75
N ILE A 558 4.69 -2.11 9.95
CA ILE A 558 3.38 -1.46 9.81
C ILE A 558 2.71 -1.16 11.16
N GLY A 559 3.25 -1.67 12.24
CA GLY A 559 2.76 -1.34 13.58
C GLY A 559 2.93 -2.44 14.61
N MET A 560 2.47 -2.15 15.82
CA MET A 560 2.57 -3.06 16.96
C MET A 560 1.29 -2.99 17.80
N ILE A 561 0.73 -4.16 18.09
CA ILE A 561 -0.34 -4.28 19.07
C ILE A 561 0.29 -4.63 20.41
N LYS A 562 -0.06 -3.89 21.45
CA LYS A 562 0.44 -4.11 22.81
C LYS A 562 -0.71 -4.54 23.73
N ILE A 563 -0.45 -5.52 24.61
CA ILE A 563 -1.27 -5.83 25.77
C ILE A 563 -0.42 -5.50 26.98
N ALA A 564 -0.69 -4.38 27.64
CA ALA A 564 -0.03 -3.96 28.85
C ALA A 564 -0.75 -4.48 30.10
N GLY A 565 -0.07 -4.51 31.24
CA GLY A 565 -0.71 -4.86 32.51
C GLY A 565 -1.86 -3.93 32.88
N THR A 566 -1.85 -2.69 32.40
CA THR A 566 -2.94 -1.71 32.58
C THR A 566 -4.19 -2.02 31.77
N ASP A 567 -4.10 -2.89 30.75
CA ASP A 567 -5.26 -3.34 29.95
C ASP A 567 -5.98 -4.55 30.60
N LEU A 568 -5.42 -5.07 31.67
CA LEU A 568 -5.97 -6.19 32.42
C LEU A 568 -6.66 -5.69 33.71
N ASP A 569 -7.96 -5.93 33.83
CA ASP A 569 -8.72 -5.57 35.03
C ASP A 569 -8.31 -6.41 36.24
N TYR A 570 -7.89 -7.66 36.02
CA TYR A 570 -7.48 -8.60 37.10
C TYR A 570 -6.60 -9.73 36.54
N GLY A 571 -5.91 -10.43 37.41
CA GLY A 571 -5.15 -11.64 37.08
C GLY A 571 -3.78 -11.36 36.48
N SER A 572 -3.29 -12.30 35.70
CA SER A 572 -2.02 -12.19 35.00
C SER A 572 -1.99 -13.12 33.79
N ILE A 573 -1.39 -12.68 32.72
CA ILE A 573 -0.99 -13.55 31.60
C ILE A 573 0.28 -14.27 32.03
N ARG A 574 0.35 -15.58 31.82
CA ARG A 574 1.50 -16.42 32.25
C ARG A 574 2.33 -16.82 31.02
N PRO A 575 3.64 -17.10 31.19
CA PRO A 575 4.41 -17.77 30.14
C PRO A 575 3.70 -19.08 29.74
N GLY A 576 3.55 -19.30 28.41
CA GLY A 576 2.80 -20.42 27.84
C GLY A 576 1.30 -20.21 27.74
N GLU A 577 0.76 -19.06 28.19
CA GLU A 577 -0.66 -18.73 28.04
C GLU A 577 -1.06 -18.61 26.58
N ASP A 578 -2.17 -19.27 26.22
CA ASP A 578 -2.74 -19.20 24.88
C ASP A 578 -3.47 -17.86 24.66
N ILE A 579 -3.16 -17.22 23.55
CA ILE A 579 -3.79 -15.98 23.09
C ILE A 579 -4.34 -16.26 21.70
N GLU A 580 -5.64 -16.11 21.54
CA GLU A 580 -6.28 -16.18 20.24
C GLU A 580 -6.20 -14.80 19.56
N PHE A 581 -5.57 -14.77 18.41
CA PHE A 581 -5.43 -13.60 17.55
C PHE A 581 -6.42 -13.76 16.39
N GLU A 582 -7.59 -13.17 16.56
CA GLU A 582 -8.61 -13.12 15.52
C GLU A 582 -8.34 -11.91 14.62
N TYR A 583 -8.39 -12.11 13.31
CA TYR A 583 -8.13 -11.02 12.38
C TYR A 583 -9.05 -11.08 11.17
N THR A 584 -9.34 -9.91 10.64
CA THR A 584 -10.05 -9.71 9.38
C THR A 584 -9.24 -8.77 8.50
N ILE A 585 -9.02 -9.15 7.25
CA ILE A 585 -8.42 -8.29 6.22
C ILE A 585 -9.48 -8.09 5.17
N ASN A 586 -9.92 -6.86 5.01
CA ASN A 586 -10.98 -6.52 4.06
C ASN A 586 -10.43 -6.34 2.63
N GLU A 587 -11.28 -5.99 1.67
CA GLU A 587 -10.92 -5.81 0.26
C GLU A 587 -10.03 -4.60 -0.02
N ALA A 588 -9.96 -3.67 0.91
CA ALA A 588 -9.05 -2.53 0.89
C ALA A 588 -7.73 -2.84 1.62
N GLU A 589 -7.48 -4.12 1.93
CA GLU A 589 -6.33 -4.60 2.71
C GLU A 589 -6.23 -4.03 4.13
N SER A 590 -7.28 -3.40 4.66
CA SER A 590 -7.30 -2.92 6.05
C SER A 590 -7.36 -4.11 7.00
N LEU A 591 -6.44 -4.16 7.95
CA LEU A 591 -6.32 -5.21 8.95
C LEU A 591 -7.07 -4.80 10.23
N GLU A 592 -7.98 -5.63 10.69
CA GLU A 592 -8.64 -5.51 11.99
C GLU A 592 -8.26 -6.72 12.85
N VAL A 593 -7.98 -6.46 14.13
CA VAL A 593 -7.51 -7.50 15.07
C VAL A 593 -8.28 -7.46 16.38
N SER A 594 -8.64 -8.64 16.85
CA SER A 594 -9.17 -8.88 18.19
C SER A 594 -8.31 -9.93 18.89
N LEU A 595 -7.94 -9.67 20.14
CA LEU A 595 -7.13 -10.57 20.97
C LEU A 595 -8.00 -11.14 22.08
N ASN A 596 -8.12 -12.46 22.12
CA ASN A 596 -8.92 -13.17 23.13
C ASN A 596 -8.02 -14.03 24.04
N ILE A 597 -8.19 -13.88 25.36
CA ILE A 597 -7.52 -14.67 26.38
C ILE A 597 -8.60 -15.41 27.16
N GLU A 598 -8.90 -16.63 26.71
CA GLU A 598 -10.04 -17.42 27.20
C GLU A 598 -10.05 -17.59 28.71
N ARG A 599 -8.89 -17.93 29.33
CA ARG A 599 -8.78 -18.15 30.78
C ARG A 599 -9.12 -16.91 31.58
N LEU A 600 -8.87 -15.71 31.07
CA LEU A 600 -9.18 -14.45 31.75
C LEU A 600 -10.56 -13.91 31.35
N GLY A 601 -11.21 -14.49 30.35
CA GLY A 601 -12.48 -13.99 29.80
C GLY A 601 -12.36 -12.57 29.23
N ILE A 602 -11.18 -12.21 28.72
CA ILE A 602 -10.87 -10.85 28.22
C ILE A 602 -10.79 -10.90 26.70
N THR A 603 -11.49 -9.98 26.06
CA THR A 603 -11.33 -9.67 24.63
C THR A 603 -10.87 -8.23 24.48
N LEU A 604 -9.74 -8.03 23.86
CA LEU A 604 -9.13 -6.72 23.61
C LEU A 604 -9.24 -6.39 22.15
N ASN A 605 -9.75 -5.20 21.82
CA ASN A 605 -9.74 -4.71 20.47
C ASN A 605 -8.33 -4.19 20.15
N GLY A 606 -7.66 -4.83 19.18
CA GLY A 606 -6.28 -4.54 18.78
C GLY A 606 -6.08 -3.20 18.06
N GLN A 607 -7.14 -2.49 17.69
CA GLN A 607 -7.05 -1.29 16.87
C GLN A 607 -6.42 -0.06 17.55
N LYS A 608 -6.30 -0.05 18.87
CA LYS A 608 -5.81 1.13 19.62
C LYS A 608 -4.38 1.58 19.26
N ASN A 609 -3.56 0.69 18.68
CA ASN A 609 -2.15 1.00 18.33
C ASN A 609 -1.70 0.27 17.06
N LEU A 610 -2.61 -0.05 16.14
CA LEU A 610 -2.32 -0.93 15.02
C LEU A 610 -1.32 -0.31 14.03
N TYR A 611 -1.38 0.98 13.84
CA TYR A 611 -0.49 1.68 12.92
C TYR A 611 0.37 2.66 13.72
N SER A 612 1.63 2.28 13.93
CA SER A 612 2.59 3.14 14.61
C SER A 612 2.87 4.37 13.75
N THR A 613 2.80 5.53 14.38
CA THR A 613 3.14 6.82 13.77
C THR A 613 4.60 6.96 13.39
N THR A 614 5.47 6.01 13.72
CA THR A 614 6.93 6.11 13.54
C THR A 614 7.37 6.19 12.07
N ASP A 615 6.73 5.45 11.15
CA ASP A 615 7.01 5.60 9.72
C ASP A 615 6.20 6.75 9.07
N ALA A 616 5.03 7.06 9.62
CA ALA A 616 4.27 8.24 9.24
C ALA A 616 4.97 9.57 9.60
N GLU A 617 6.00 9.54 10.45
CA GLU A 617 6.78 10.72 10.84
C GLU A 617 7.96 11.01 9.91
N LYS A 618 8.21 10.22 8.87
CA LYS A 618 9.31 10.45 7.93
C LYS A 618 8.97 11.57 6.95
N ASP A 619 9.63 12.71 7.12
CA ASP A 619 9.58 13.81 6.15
C ASP A 619 10.62 13.57 5.05
N MET A 620 10.14 13.21 3.85
CA MET A 620 10.99 12.85 2.70
C MET A 620 11.84 14.00 2.16
N GLY A 621 11.54 15.25 2.54
CA GLY A 621 12.34 16.42 2.20
C GLY A 621 13.38 16.77 3.28
N SER A 622 13.40 16.05 4.40
CA SER A 622 14.34 16.37 5.50
C SER A 622 15.75 15.84 5.22
N GLU A 623 16.75 16.59 5.68
CA GLU A 623 18.16 16.14 5.63
C GLU A 623 18.35 14.78 6.31
N ASP A 624 17.60 14.52 7.38
CA ASP A 624 17.64 13.27 8.13
C ASP A 624 17.18 12.08 7.28
N TYR A 625 16.09 12.23 6.52
CA TYR A 625 15.59 11.14 5.68
C TYR A 625 16.47 10.90 4.45
N ILE A 626 17.03 11.97 3.88
CA ILE A 626 18.03 11.86 2.80
C ILE A 626 19.25 11.07 3.30
N GLN A 627 19.73 11.37 4.51
CA GLN A 627 20.84 10.64 5.11
C GLN A 627 20.50 9.17 5.40
N GLU A 628 19.27 8.90 5.84
CA GLU A 628 18.79 7.51 6.04
C GLU A 628 18.83 6.71 4.72
N VAL A 629 18.30 7.26 3.62
CA VAL A 629 18.31 6.62 2.30
C VAL A 629 19.75 6.42 1.78
N TYR A 630 20.63 7.38 2.02
CA TYR A 630 22.05 7.25 1.68
C TYR A 630 22.71 6.10 2.47
N ASP A 631 22.50 6.04 3.78
CA ASP A 631 23.06 5.01 4.66
C ASP A 631 22.55 3.61 4.24
N GLU A 632 21.25 3.46 3.95
CA GLU A 632 20.69 2.22 3.42
C GLU A 632 21.29 1.83 2.07
N GLY A 633 21.58 2.80 1.20
CA GLY A 633 22.30 2.58 -0.06
C GLY A 633 23.73 2.06 0.16
N CYS A 634 24.43 2.57 1.19
CA CYS A 634 25.76 2.10 1.57
C CYS A 634 25.71 0.66 2.10
N ASP A 635 24.75 0.35 2.97
CA ASP A 635 24.57 -1.00 3.52
C ASP A 635 24.24 -2.01 2.41
N LEU A 636 23.36 -1.64 1.48
CA LEU A 636 23.01 -2.46 0.33
C LEU A 636 24.22 -2.72 -0.59
N ALA A 637 25.05 -1.69 -0.84
CA ALA A 637 26.28 -1.83 -1.63
C ALA A 637 27.24 -2.82 -0.98
N ASN A 638 27.45 -2.74 0.33
CA ASN A 638 28.30 -3.65 1.06
C ASN A 638 27.79 -5.10 0.99
N ARG A 639 26.50 -5.31 1.20
CA ARG A 639 25.86 -6.64 1.12
C ARG A 639 25.99 -7.26 -0.26
N VAL A 640 25.74 -6.49 -1.32
CA VAL A 640 25.83 -6.99 -2.71
C VAL A 640 27.28 -7.27 -3.13
N ASP A 641 28.23 -6.46 -2.69
CA ASP A 641 29.66 -6.68 -3.00
C ASP A 641 30.20 -7.92 -2.28
N GLU A 642 29.75 -8.17 -1.06
CA GLU A 642 30.08 -9.39 -0.32
C GLU A 642 29.54 -10.65 -1.02
N LEU A 643 28.26 -10.65 -1.39
CA LEU A 643 27.66 -11.76 -2.13
C LEU A 643 28.31 -11.98 -3.49
N GLY A 644 28.62 -10.91 -4.21
CA GLY A 644 29.22 -10.94 -5.54
C GLY A 644 30.65 -11.53 -5.59
N LYS A 645 31.33 -11.67 -4.44
CA LYS A 645 32.64 -12.35 -4.37
C LYS A 645 32.55 -13.86 -4.66
N ASN A 646 31.42 -14.48 -4.29
CA ASN A 646 31.25 -15.93 -4.31
C ASN A 646 30.06 -16.40 -5.15
N ILE A 647 29.14 -15.50 -5.52
CA ILE A 647 27.92 -15.81 -6.28
C ILE A 647 27.95 -15.05 -7.60
N ALA A 648 27.92 -15.79 -8.72
CA ALA A 648 27.79 -15.21 -10.06
C ALA A 648 26.32 -15.21 -10.48
N ASP A 649 25.64 -14.09 -10.21
CA ASP A 649 24.22 -13.88 -10.56
C ASP A 649 24.04 -12.53 -11.25
N SER A 650 23.35 -12.52 -12.38
CA SER A 650 23.15 -11.30 -13.18
C SER A 650 22.34 -10.23 -12.45
N ARG A 651 21.50 -10.61 -11.48
CA ARG A 651 20.70 -9.68 -10.66
C ARG A 651 21.54 -8.81 -9.73
N ILE A 652 22.78 -9.23 -9.42
CA ILE A 652 23.75 -8.47 -8.59
C ILE A 652 24.01 -7.09 -9.17
N GLU A 653 24.12 -6.98 -10.49
CA GLU A 653 24.41 -5.71 -11.15
C GLU A 653 23.21 -4.73 -11.03
N GLU A 654 21.99 -5.23 -11.08
CA GLU A 654 20.80 -4.40 -10.85
C GLU A 654 20.77 -3.83 -9.41
N VAL A 655 21.06 -4.68 -8.41
CA VAL A 655 21.13 -4.24 -7.01
C VAL A 655 22.24 -3.21 -6.80
N ARG A 656 23.42 -3.43 -7.41
CA ARG A 656 24.55 -2.48 -7.34
C ARG A 656 24.16 -1.12 -7.89
N ARG A 657 23.53 -1.06 -9.06
CA ARG A 657 23.08 0.19 -9.69
C ARG A 657 22.09 0.94 -8.81
N ILE A 658 21.19 0.23 -8.13
CA ILE A 658 20.23 0.85 -7.20
C ILE A 658 20.96 1.42 -5.99
N ALA A 659 21.91 0.68 -5.42
CA ALA A 659 22.71 1.16 -4.28
C ALA A 659 23.54 2.41 -4.63
N GLU A 660 24.13 2.45 -5.82
CA GLU A 660 24.89 3.61 -6.32
C GLU A 660 23.99 4.84 -6.50
N ALA A 661 22.77 4.66 -7.06
CA ALA A 661 21.81 5.74 -7.23
C ALA A 661 21.36 6.34 -5.88
N ALA A 662 21.16 5.52 -4.85
CA ALA A 662 20.82 5.99 -3.51
C ALA A 662 21.99 6.77 -2.86
N ARG A 663 23.22 6.32 -3.06
CA ARG A 663 24.44 7.01 -2.55
C ARG A 663 24.68 8.35 -3.24
N ALA A 664 24.31 8.49 -4.51
CA ALA A 664 24.47 9.74 -5.25
C ALA A 664 23.62 10.90 -4.68
N LEU A 665 22.58 10.61 -3.87
CA LEU A 665 21.76 11.66 -3.22
C LEU A 665 22.57 12.59 -2.32
N ALA A 666 23.68 12.11 -1.71
CA ALA A 666 24.52 12.93 -0.83
C ALA A 666 25.30 14.03 -1.56
N ASP A 667 25.49 13.89 -2.87
CA ASP A 667 26.22 14.88 -3.69
C ASP A 667 25.33 16.04 -4.17
N GLU A 668 24.01 15.96 -3.95
CA GLU A 668 23.05 16.98 -4.38
C GLU A 668 22.84 18.02 -3.28
N THR A 669 23.02 19.30 -3.63
CA THR A 669 22.84 20.44 -2.69
C THR A 669 21.37 20.76 -2.39
N THR A 670 20.46 20.32 -3.25
CA THR A 670 19.00 20.41 -3.05
C THR A 670 18.38 19.17 -3.66
N VAL A 671 17.86 18.29 -2.81
CA VAL A 671 17.31 17.02 -3.23
C VAL A 671 15.81 17.14 -3.43
N ASP A 672 15.32 16.73 -4.61
CA ASP A 672 13.89 16.62 -4.90
C ASP A 672 13.29 15.49 -4.02
N PRO A 673 12.30 15.75 -3.13
CA PRO A 673 11.67 14.72 -2.30
C PRO A 673 11.13 13.53 -3.11
N GLU A 674 10.71 13.73 -4.36
CA GLU A 674 10.29 12.65 -5.25
C GLU A 674 11.45 11.73 -5.61
N LEU A 675 12.66 12.27 -5.82
CA LEU A 675 13.85 11.47 -6.11
C LEU A 675 14.27 10.65 -4.88
N VAL A 676 14.18 11.24 -3.68
CA VAL A 676 14.47 10.53 -2.42
C VAL A 676 13.51 9.37 -2.26
N LYS A 677 12.21 9.60 -2.43
CA LYS A 677 11.20 8.53 -2.37
C LYS A 677 11.46 7.43 -3.39
N LYS A 678 11.78 7.78 -4.63
CA LYS A 678 12.10 6.81 -5.69
C LYS A 678 13.28 5.92 -5.30
N ASN A 679 14.34 6.50 -4.72
CA ASN A 679 15.49 5.71 -4.27
C ASN A 679 15.12 4.81 -3.09
N ALA A 680 14.33 5.27 -2.13
CA ALA A 680 13.83 4.45 -1.03
C ALA A 680 12.99 3.26 -1.54
N ASP A 681 12.05 3.48 -2.46
CA ASP A 681 11.24 2.42 -3.07
C ASP A 681 12.12 1.41 -3.85
N ASN A 682 13.14 1.89 -4.57
CA ASN A 682 14.10 1.05 -5.27
C ASN A 682 14.97 0.22 -4.31
N ILE A 683 15.37 0.75 -3.15
CA ILE A 683 16.08 0.00 -2.11
C ILE A 683 15.23 -1.18 -1.63
N VAL A 684 13.93 -0.97 -1.38
CA VAL A 684 13.01 -2.05 -1.00
C VAL A 684 12.95 -3.13 -2.10
N LYS A 685 12.89 -2.72 -3.37
CA LYS A 685 12.95 -3.65 -4.51
C LYS A 685 14.28 -4.43 -4.53
N ALA A 686 15.40 -3.74 -4.32
CA ALA A 686 16.73 -4.36 -4.31
C ALA A 686 16.90 -5.35 -3.15
N LYS A 687 16.38 -5.06 -1.96
CA LYS A 687 16.35 -5.97 -0.81
C LYS A 687 15.58 -7.26 -1.15
N LYS A 688 14.44 -7.18 -1.86
CA LYS A 688 13.69 -8.34 -2.35
C LYS A 688 14.48 -9.17 -3.38
N ILE A 689 15.20 -8.51 -4.28
CA ILE A 689 16.08 -9.19 -5.25
C ILE A 689 17.22 -9.92 -4.51
N LEU A 690 17.82 -9.26 -3.53
CA LEU A 690 18.89 -9.81 -2.72
C LEU A 690 18.44 -11.04 -1.93
N ASP A 691 17.27 -10.99 -1.29
CA ASP A 691 16.66 -12.15 -0.61
C ASP A 691 16.47 -13.34 -1.56
N LYS A 692 16.01 -13.09 -2.80
CA LYS A 692 15.89 -14.15 -3.81
C LYS A 692 17.23 -14.73 -4.19
N ILE A 693 18.27 -13.90 -4.41
CA ILE A 693 19.63 -14.37 -4.72
C ILE A 693 20.16 -15.25 -3.58
N GLN A 694 19.98 -14.83 -2.33
CA GLN A 694 20.38 -15.58 -1.14
C GLN A 694 19.65 -16.92 -1.05
N ASN A 695 18.31 -16.91 -1.23
CA ASN A 695 17.51 -18.14 -1.19
C ASN A 695 17.86 -19.12 -2.33
N ASP A 696 18.11 -18.62 -3.55
CA ASP A 696 18.53 -19.44 -4.70
C ASP A 696 19.92 -20.06 -4.50
N ASN A 697 20.78 -19.42 -3.70
CA ASN A 697 22.17 -19.82 -3.44
C ASN A 697 22.43 -20.19 -1.96
N LEU A 698 21.42 -20.66 -1.24
CA LEU A 698 21.41 -20.82 0.21
C LEU A 698 22.64 -21.56 0.76
N SER A 699 23.11 -22.64 0.09
CA SER A 699 24.27 -23.42 0.53
C SER A 699 25.57 -22.60 0.47
N THR A 700 25.74 -21.78 -0.57
CA THR A 700 26.90 -20.89 -0.70
C THR A 700 26.84 -19.78 0.34
N VAL A 701 25.65 -19.21 0.55
CA VAL A 701 25.45 -18.17 1.57
C VAL A 701 25.75 -18.68 2.96
N HIS A 702 25.24 -19.86 3.34
CA HIS A 702 25.55 -20.47 4.65
C HIS A 702 27.02 -20.76 4.83
N GLN A 703 27.72 -21.20 3.76
CA GLN A 703 29.16 -21.44 3.83
C GLN A 703 29.94 -20.13 4.05
N MET A 704 29.60 -19.07 3.29
CA MET A 704 30.23 -17.76 3.45
C MET A 704 29.97 -17.18 4.85
N GLU A 705 28.76 -17.31 5.35
CA GLU A 705 28.39 -16.83 6.66
C GLU A 705 29.09 -17.58 7.78
N PHE A 706 29.24 -18.90 7.65
CA PHE A 706 30.04 -19.71 8.56
C PHE A 706 31.49 -19.25 8.59
N GLU A 707 32.09 -19.00 7.41
CA GLU A 707 33.48 -18.53 7.28
C GLU A 707 33.66 -17.17 7.94
N ASN A 708 32.74 -16.20 7.65
CA ASN A 708 32.76 -14.85 8.22
C ASN A 708 32.65 -14.88 9.76
N ILE A 709 31.70 -15.64 10.31
CA ILE A 709 31.51 -15.75 11.76
C ILE A 709 32.74 -16.40 12.41
N SER A 710 33.33 -17.37 11.75
CA SER A 710 34.54 -18.04 12.25
C SER A 710 35.75 -17.10 12.26
N GLU A 711 35.90 -16.30 11.21
CA GLU A 711 36.99 -15.31 11.11
C GLU A 711 36.80 -14.19 12.15
N GLU A 712 35.59 -13.69 12.32
CA GLU A 712 35.25 -12.68 13.34
C GLU A 712 35.56 -13.23 14.76
N TYR A 713 35.21 -14.46 15.03
CA TYR A 713 35.53 -15.11 16.32
C TYR A 713 37.04 -15.11 16.59
N GLU A 714 37.82 -15.57 15.64
CA GLU A 714 39.29 -15.73 15.80
C GLU A 714 39.96 -14.34 15.89
N SER A 715 39.52 -13.34 15.11
CA SER A 715 40.18 -12.03 15.07
C SER A 715 39.77 -11.14 16.25
N ASP A 716 38.47 -11.09 16.56
CA ASP A 716 37.96 -10.04 17.43
C ASP A 716 37.41 -10.52 18.77
N ILE A 717 36.89 -11.77 18.86
CA ILE A 717 36.08 -12.23 19.98
C ILE A 717 36.88 -13.09 20.96
N VAL A 718 37.72 -14.03 20.44
CA VAL A 718 38.39 -15.05 21.24
C VAL A 718 39.25 -14.50 22.37
N GLN A 719 39.82 -13.30 22.19
CA GLN A 719 40.64 -12.63 23.19
C GLN A 719 39.87 -12.18 24.41
N PHE A 720 38.58 -11.95 24.29
CA PHE A 720 37.69 -11.53 25.37
C PHE A 720 36.98 -12.69 26.05
N CYS A 721 37.07 -13.92 25.52
CA CYS A 721 36.37 -15.10 26.01
C CYS A 721 37.08 -15.75 27.22
N SER A 722 36.30 -16.13 28.22
CA SER A 722 36.72 -17.05 29.28
C SER A 722 36.89 -18.49 28.72
N PRO A 723 37.62 -19.39 29.41
CA PRO A 723 37.75 -20.77 28.95
C PRO A 723 36.41 -21.48 28.72
N THR A 724 35.44 -21.24 29.57
CA THR A 724 34.11 -21.85 29.46
C THR A 724 33.34 -21.35 28.21
N GLU A 725 33.48 -20.07 27.92
CA GLU A 725 32.86 -19.47 26.71
C GLU A 725 33.55 -20.02 25.43
N LYS A 726 34.87 -20.25 25.43
CA LYS A 726 35.59 -20.87 24.32
C LYS A 726 35.06 -22.26 24.02
N ASP A 727 34.92 -23.09 25.09
CA ASP A 727 34.38 -24.45 24.95
C ASP A 727 32.90 -24.43 24.42
N GLU A 728 32.13 -23.42 24.79
CA GLU A 728 30.76 -23.23 24.32
C GLU A 728 30.75 -22.86 22.82
N PHE A 729 31.56 -21.88 22.40
CA PHE A 729 31.69 -21.51 21.00
C PHE A 729 32.18 -22.64 20.12
N GLU A 730 33.16 -23.44 20.55
CA GLU A 730 33.62 -24.62 19.79
C GLU A 730 32.46 -25.59 19.51
N ARG A 731 31.56 -25.81 20.47
CA ARG A 731 30.36 -26.63 20.27
C ARG A 731 29.40 -26.01 19.28
N MET A 732 29.17 -24.69 19.42
CA MET A 732 28.25 -23.95 18.54
C MET A 732 28.79 -23.96 17.09
N PHE A 733 30.08 -23.73 16.87
CA PHE A 733 30.72 -23.80 15.55
C PHE A 733 30.68 -25.20 14.95
N SER A 734 30.91 -26.24 15.78
CA SER A 734 30.80 -27.63 15.32
C SER A 734 29.37 -27.95 14.85
N ASN A 735 28.36 -27.47 15.57
CA ASN A 735 26.96 -27.61 15.18
C ASN A 735 26.65 -26.83 13.91
N LEU A 736 27.06 -25.58 13.84
CA LEU A 736 26.83 -24.70 12.69
C LEU A 736 27.42 -25.26 11.40
N LYS A 737 28.64 -25.80 11.47
CA LYS A 737 29.31 -26.48 10.35
C LYS A 737 28.55 -27.71 9.86
N GLN A 738 28.01 -28.53 10.76
CA GLN A 738 27.18 -29.68 10.38
C GLN A 738 25.90 -29.25 9.67
N MET A 739 25.34 -28.06 10.04
CA MET A 739 24.15 -27.52 9.42
C MET A 739 24.41 -27.03 7.99
N VAL A 740 25.56 -26.40 7.74
CA VAL A 740 26.01 -26.07 6.37
C VAL A 740 26.04 -27.31 5.50
N ASP A 741 26.70 -28.39 5.99
CA ASP A 741 26.84 -29.65 5.27
C ASP A 741 25.49 -30.31 4.94
N ARG A 742 24.50 -30.17 5.85
CA ARG A 742 23.15 -30.74 5.71
C ARG A 742 22.14 -29.83 5.02
N LYS A 743 22.52 -28.60 4.70
CA LYS A 743 21.61 -27.53 4.17
C LYS A 743 20.40 -27.30 5.07
N ASP A 744 20.64 -27.24 6.37
CA ASP A 744 19.58 -27.11 7.38
C ASP A 744 19.02 -25.69 7.39
N LYS A 745 17.70 -25.56 7.32
CA LYS A 745 17.00 -24.26 7.33
C LYS A 745 17.08 -23.54 8.68
N THR A 746 17.52 -24.22 9.76
CA THR A 746 17.67 -23.61 11.08
C THR A 746 19.08 -23.01 11.29
N PHE A 747 19.93 -23.03 10.27
CA PHE A 747 21.28 -22.45 10.26
C PHE A 747 21.28 -20.99 10.73
N GLU A 748 20.43 -20.16 10.13
CA GLU A 748 20.32 -18.73 10.42
C GLU A 748 20.07 -18.46 11.92
N GLY A 749 19.22 -19.29 12.56
CA GLY A 749 18.94 -19.18 13.98
C GLY A 749 20.19 -19.35 14.85
N ILE A 750 21.00 -20.37 14.57
CA ILE A 750 22.22 -20.63 15.34
C ILE A 750 23.29 -19.57 15.03
N ALA A 751 23.45 -19.17 13.76
CA ALA A 751 24.35 -18.10 13.36
C ALA A 751 24.05 -16.79 14.10
N ASN A 752 22.78 -16.40 14.16
CA ASN A 752 22.35 -15.22 14.90
C ASN A 752 22.56 -15.35 16.41
N ASP A 753 22.37 -16.51 17.01
CA ASP A 753 22.66 -16.74 18.43
C ASP A 753 24.16 -16.58 18.72
N ILE A 754 25.04 -17.03 17.82
CA ILE A 754 26.49 -16.82 17.93
C ILE A 754 26.82 -15.31 17.87
N ARG A 755 26.33 -14.60 16.88
CA ARG A 755 26.56 -13.15 16.74
C ARG A 755 26.09 -12.34 17.94
N ARG A 756 24.94 -12.68 18.50
CA ARG A 756 24.45 -12.03 19.72
C ARG A 756 25.40 -12.21 20.90
N LYS A 757 25.93 -13.42 21.08
CA LYS A 757 26.93 -13.66 22.11
C LYS A 757 28.19 -12.86 21.86
N PHE A 758 28.62 -12.71 20.60
CA PHE A 758 29.74 -11.83 20.24
C PHE A 758 29.48 -10.39 20.69
N ILE A 759 28.33 -9.84 20.30
CA ILE A 759 27.93 -8.47 20.68
C ILE A 759 27.91 -8.33 22.18
N GLN A 760 27.34 -9.29 22.91
CA GLN A 760 27.28 -9.25 24.38
C GLN A 760 28.68 -9.23 25.00
N ILE A 761 29.57 -10.13 24.55
CA ILE A 761 30.96 -10.17 25.07
C ILE A 761 31.72 -8.88 24.76
N LEU A 762 31.60 -8.38 23.52
CA LEU A 762 32.26 -7.13 23.13
C LEU A 762 31.68 -5.94 23.89
N PHE A 763 30.39 -5.88 24.08
CA PHE A 763 29.74 -4.81 24.82
C PHE A 763 30.17 -4.78 26.27
N ASP A 764 30.32 -5.92 26.90
CA ASP A 764 30.71 -6.02 28.27
C ASP A 764 32.22 -5.78 28.49
N ARG A 765 33.08 -6.12 27.52
CA ARG A 765 34.52 -6.23 27.75
C ARG A 765 35.39 -5.43 26.77
N SER A 766 34.85 -4.96 25.63
CA SER A 766 35.60 -4.21 24.62
C SER A 766 35.24 -2.73 24.62
N LYS A 767 36.13 -1.92 25.20
CA LYS A 767 35.94 -0.47 25.21
C LYS A 767 35.96 0.13 23.77
N PRO A 768 36.83 -0.30 22.84
CA PRO A 768 36.78 0.16 21.46
C PRO A 768 35.44 -0.15 20.78
N PHE A 769 34.86 -1.32 21.04
CA PHE A 769 33.55 -1.70 20.48
C PHE A 769 32.45 -0.77 20.95
N VAL A 770 32.33 -0.53 22.27
CA VAL A 770 31.32 0.38 22.83
C VAL A 770 31.54 1.81 22.34
N GLY A 771 32.78 2.24 22.16
CA GLY A 771 33.12 3.53 21.56
C GLY A 771 32.69 3.66 20.10
N SER A 772 32.89 2.58 19.30
CA SER A 772 32.44 2.52 17.91
C SER A 772 30.92 2.52 17.83
N MET A 773 30.24 1.76 18.69
CA MET A 773 28.78 1.75 18.77
C MET A 773 28.21 3.13 19.16
N PHE A 774 28.82 3.82 20.13
CA PHE A 774 28.45 5.18 20.45
C PHE A 774 28.62 6.15 19.26
N ASN A 775 29.73 6.06 18.54
CA ASN A 775 29.97 6.88 17.35
C ASN A 775 29.00 6.56 16.21
N TYR A 776 28.65 5.29 16.02
CA TYR A 776 27.63 4.88 15.08
C TYR A 776 26.27 5.51 15.39
N LEU A 777 25.81 5.42 16.64
CA LEU A 777 24.55 6.03 17.09
C LEU A 777 24.59 7.57 17.00
N ARG A 778 25.74 8.17 17.33
CA ARG A 778 25.93 9.61 17.24
C ARG A 778 25.90 10.13 15.80
N ALA A 779 26.31 9.33 14.83
CA ALA A 779 26.26 9.71 13.41
C ALA A 779 24.85 9.65 12.81
N ARG A 780 23.87 9.01 13.51
CA ARG A 780 22.51 8.76 13.03
C ARG A 780 21.43 9.46 13.88
N PRO A 781 21.44 10.79 13.98
CA PRO A 781 20.45 11.52 14.76
C PRO A 781 19.01 11.28 14.29
N TYR A 782 18.79 10.95 13.01
CA TYR A 782 17.49 10.65 12.41
C TYR A 782 16.86 9.36 12.98
N SER A 783 17.64 8.44 13.53
CA SER A 783 17.13 7.21 14.14
C SER A 783 16.50 7.40 15.53
N PHE A 784 16.45 8.62 16.07
CA PHE A 784 15.92 8.90 17.40
C PHE A 784 14.57 9.63 17.35
N MET A 785 13.64 9.23 18.22
CA MET A 785 12.34 9.87 18.34
C MET A 785 12.41 11.25 19.01
N ASN A 786 13.28 11.40 20.01
CA ASN A 786 13.41 12.62 20.81
C ASN A 786 14.78 13.27 20.62
N ARG A 787 14.82 14.39 19.88
CA ARG A 787 16.04 15.13 19.56
C ARG A 787 16.71 15.78 20.77
N GLU A 788 15.96 16.24 21.75
CA GLU A 788 16.52 16.84 22.96
C GLU A 788 17.24 15.77 23.77
N LYS A 789 16.60 14.60 23.92
CA LYS A 789 17.18 13.48 24.65
C LYS A 789 18.38 12.88 23.93
N TYR A 790 18.33 12.78 22.58
CA TYR A 790 19.50 12.43 21.77
C TYR A 790 20.67 13.38 22.02
N THR A 791 20.44 14.70 21.99
CA THR A 791 21.47 15.72 22.22
C THR A 791 22.06 15.59 23.63
N GLN A 792 21.20 15.35 24.64
CA GLN A 792 21.63 15.13 26.02
C GLN A 792 22.53 13.89 26.11
N LEU A 793 22.07 12.73 25.61
CA LEU A 793 22.81 11.47 25.65
C LEU A 793 24.12 11.54 24.88
N THR A 794 24.14 12.20 23.73
CA THR A 794 25.37 12.44 22.96
C THR A 794 26.40 13.23 23.78
N ASN A 795 25.97 14.31 24.44
CA ASN A 795 26.85 15.09 25.29
C ASN A 795 27.35 14.31 26.52
N GLU A 796 26.52 13.46 27.11
CA GLU A 796 26.90 12.58 28.21
C GLU A 796 27.91 11.53 27.75
N GLY A 797 27.73 10.92 26.58
CA GLY A 797 28.68 9.98 26.00
C GLY A 797 30.02 10.58 25.67
N ILE A 798 30.06 11.77 25.10
CA ILE A 798 31.32 12.53 24.88
C ILE A 798 32.05 12.79 26.20
N LYS A 799 31.34 13.17 27.26
CA LYS A 799 31.93 13.37 28.59
C LYS A 799 32.48 12.06 29.17
N ALA A 800 31.77 10.93 28.99
CA ALA A 800 32.24 9.62 29.45
C ALA A 800 33.50 9.18 28.71
N ILE A 801 33.60 9.40 27.39
CA ILE A 801 34.79 9.13 26.59
C ILE A 801 35.95 9.95 27.10
N ASN A 802 35.75 11.26 27.27
CA ASN A 802 36.83 12.17 27.73
C ASN A 802 37.30 11.89 29.17
N ALA A 803 36.42 11.35 30.02
CA ALA A 803 36.72 10.94 31.40
C ALA A 803 37.26 9.48 31.49
N ASP A 804 37.36 8.76 30.41
CA ASP A 804 37.75 7.36 30.36
C ASP A 804 36.79 6.43 31.14
N ASP A 805 35.52 6.82 31.31
CA ASP A 805 34.49 6.14 32.10
C ASP A 805 33.71 5.15 31.25
N PHE A 806 34.20 3.89 31.25
CA PHE A 806 33.62 2.82 30.42
C PHE A 806 32.19 2.42 30.83
N GLU A 807 31.93 2.34 32.14
CA GLU A 807 30.60 1.95 32.63
C GLU A 807 29.55 3.01 32.31
N LYS A 808 29.93 4.28 32.43
CA LYS A 808 29.05 5.38 32.03
C LYS A 808 28.79 5.41 30.51
N LEU A 809 29.82 5.12 29.71
CA LEU A 809 29.65 5.04 28.25
C LEU A 809 28.71 3.90 27.84
N LYS A 810 28.85 2.72 28.48
CA LYS A 810 27.90 1.58 28.28
C LYS A 810 26.46 1.99 28.62
N ALA A 811 26.27 2.63 29.78
CA ALA A 811 24.93 3.10 30.17
C ALA A 811 24.34 4.07 29.14
N VAL A 812 25.14 5.03 28.67
CA VAL A 812 24.68 5.98 27.63
C VAL A 812 24.29 5.24 26.33
N VAL A 813 25.12 4.30 25.88
CA VAL A 813 24.81 3.52 24.65
C VAL A 813 23.51 2.73 24.83
N VAL A 814 23.29 2.10 26.00
CA VAL A 814 22.00 1.39 26.26
C VAL A 814 20.83 2.37 26.20
N TYR A 815 20.93 3.56 26.84
CA TYR A 815 19.85 4.55 26.75
C TYR A 815 19.64 5.07 25.31
N MET A 816 20.70 5.28 24.53
CA MET A 816 20.60 5.68 23.14
C MET A 816 19.88 4.60 22.32
N LEU A 817 20.21 3.32 22.50
CA LEU A 817 19.52 2.20 21.86
C LEU A 817 18.02 2.13 22.20
N GLN A 818 17.65 2.40 23.45
CA GLN A 818 16.25 2.41 23.91
C GLN A 818 15.43 3.57 23.32
N GLU A 819 16.07 4.66 22.95
CA GLU A 819 15.43 5.85 22.39
C GLU A 819 15.38 5.86 20.86
N GLN A 820 15.99 4.85 20.20
CA GLN A 820 15.91 4.73 18.74
C GLN A 820 14.50 4.40 18.25
N ARG A 821 14.22 4.86 17.04
CA ARG A 821 13.05 4.37 16.26
C ARG A 821 13.26 2.89 15.93
N THR A 822 12.23 2.10 16.05
CA THR A 822 12.26 0.61 16.15
C THR A 822 12.68 -0.17 14.89
N THR A 823 13.47 0.37 13.99
CA THR A 823 13.79 -0.28 12.71
C THR A 823 15.21 -0.86 12.59
N ASP A 824 16.11 -0.63 13.53
CA ASP A 824 17.50 -1.09 13.41
C ASP A 824 17.81 -2.37 14.19
N VAL A 825 18.65 -3.24 13.60
CA VAL A 825 19.07 -4.57 14.11
C VAL A 825 19.67 -4.52 15.53
N LEU A 826 20.23 -3.39 15.93
CA LEU A 826 20.76 -3.18 17.29
C LEU A 826 19.68 -2.98 18.37
N ASN A 827 18.45 -2.74 17.96
CA ASN A 827 17.29 -2.65 18.87
C ASN A 827 16.84 -4.01 19.43
N ASP A 828 17.36 -5.10 18.94
CA ASP A 828 16.96 -6.44 19.36
C ASP A 828 17.33 -6.77 20.83
N MET A 829 18.24 -6.03 21.45
CA MET A 829 18.64 -6.28 22.85
C MET A 829 17.56 -5.94 23.90
N GLY A 830 16.50 -5.20 23.53
CA GLY A 830 15.43 -4.79 24.47
C GLY A 830 13.99 -4.98 24.00
N THR A 831 13.74 -5.30 22.73
CA THR A 831 12.38 -5.31 22.16
C THR A 831 12.04 -6.56 21.35
N LEU A 832 12.56 -7.71 21.74
CA LEU A 832 12.22 -8.98 21.09
C LEU A 832 10.70 -9.23 21.14
N ALA A 833 10.18 -9.89 20.11
CA ALA A 833 8.85 -10.45 20.17
C ALA A 833 8.75 -11.38 21.38
N ASN A 834 7.76 -11.15 22.25
CA ASN A 834 7.56 -11.93 23.47
C ASN A 834 6.35 -12.87 23.36
N ILE A 835 6.05 -13.26 22.14
CA ILE A 835 5.07 -14.27 21.77
C ILE A 835 5.72 -15.35 20.90
N MET A 836 5.20 -16.56 20.96
CA MET A 836 5.61 -17.66 20.09
C MET A 836 4.37 -18.33 19.48
N LYS A 837 4.58 -19.10 18.40
CA LYS A 837 3.50 -19.85 17.76
C LYS A 837 2.92 -20.87 18.72
N GLY A 838 1.59 -20.93 18.84
CA GLY A 838 0.85 -21.80 19.72
C GLY A 838 0.81 -23.26 19.26
#